data_04cfd80d5a2bf75f981310b207b27e99
#
_entry.id   04cfd80d5a2bf75f981310b207b27e99
#
_cell.length_a   1.000
_cell.length_b   1.000
_cell.length_c   1.000
_cell.angle_alpha   90.00
_cell.angle_beta   90.00
_cell.angle_gamma   90.00
#
_symmetry.space_group_name_H-M   'P 1'
#
loop_
_entity.id
_entity.type
_entity.pdbx_description
1 polymer ?
#
loop_
_entity_poly.entity_id
_entity_poly.type
_entity_poly.pdbx_seq_one_letter_code
_entity_poly.pdbx_strand_id
1 'polypeptide(L)'
;MKKLIAATLAFAMILPMAACKPKVEPGDANRYKTYANMTPEQIVAQLTLEQKAAQMVQPAIYKTSNDDMRENGYGSVLSTAGHTNAEEWRKIVDGFQQASLESPSGIPFIYGQDDVHGVNYCVNAVYFPHNIGIGAANDEELTYKMGQITADEAKLCHMMWNFSPVVAQSVDPRWGRTYESYGSDLEIIKKLSTAYTKGLIDKGLVACAKHFFADGNVVYGTGEQGATPMLIDRGDAKLSESEINELLKVYQAQIDAGVQTIMISHSSLNGVKMHENKEYIMKLKNEMGFKGFIVSDWGSVENITGASYKEKVIKSVNAGIDMLMETDRFEEARQIIIDAVKNKEISEERVNDAVARIIKVKKDAGLFDDPMLANMKTEQTETGSLEYRKVAEQLVEKSLVLLKNDKNTLPFKQGTKVYITGSAANDGSVQCGGWTLDWNRATTSEIQGVTTIQEAFERYAKDYGIEVITDAKEASKADVVLLCVGEQAYAEWNGDTEDLSLTGALGLADNRDAMNAAEKLGKPIVTCIVAGRHIIINEDDYKKWDSVVMCYLPGSEGKGISDVLCGCADFSGKLPSPWYGSIDQIGTDKCFLKKGYGLSYGDGFTARKEPETVLDSASKAAAHPSDGTNYTKGLFKDGVYVNSYSGITAKIPGECKQAPESELSENRDYHISKCTNAKDKARESATFYDASFTESMGGFDFKFVNTKLAAPDDPAYDENKYLDEYGTFVKGLYKGFPITVEYKGRDKAVLGGKEYVRDTFTLSGNEGTQTICIYARKLDDNLMSVVEIYWFGKKTAEDYEKLFG
;
A
#
# COMPACT_ATOMS: atom_id res chain seq x y z
N MET A 1 -5.07 9.62 20.37
CA MET A 1 -5.05 11.06 20.71
C MET A 1 -3.94 11.47 21.68
N LYS A 2 -3.65 10.76 22.78
CA LYS A 2 -2.47 11.07 23.62
C LYS A 2 -1.11 10.69 23.00
N LYS A 3 -1.07 9.94 21.91
CA LYS A 3 0.16 9.47 21.25
C LYS A 3 0.64 10.38 20.11
N LEU A 4 -0.20 11.20 19.50
CA LEU A 4 0.22 12.11 18.43
C LEU A 4 0.93 13.37 18.97
N ILE A 5 0.47 13.89 20.11
CA ILE A 5 1.19 15.01 20.80
C ILE A 5 2.51 14.49 21.43
N ALA A 6 2.59 13.20 21.77
CA ALA A 6 3.82 12.59 22.27
C ALA A 6 4.85 12.30 21.15
N ALA A 7 4.45 12.17 19.89
CA ALA A 7 5.39 11.93 18.79
C ALA A 7 6.22 13.17 18.44
N THR A 8 5.64 14.36 18.53
CA THR A 8 6.40 15.61 18.36
C THR A 8 7.23 15.99 19.60
N LEU A 9 6.94 15.44 20.78
CA LEU A 9 7.64 15.73 22.03
C LEU A 9 8.56 14.59 22.51
N ALA A 10 8.40 13.35 22.02
CA ALA A 10 9.23 12.22 22.44
C ALA A 10 10.53 12.07 21.62
N PHE A 11 10.70 12.81 20.53
CA PHE A 11 11.96 12.77 19.76
C PHE A 11 13.06 13.64 20.33
N ALA A 12 12.80 14.40 21.39
CA ALA A 12 13.76 15.35 22.00
C ALA A 12 14.59 14.80 23.18
N MET A 13 14.50 13.51 23.52
CA MET A 13 15.21 13.00 24.70
C MET A 13 16.12 11.77 24.49
N ILE A 14 16.52 11.48 23.26
CA ILE A 14 17.65 10.54 23.07
C ILE A 14 18.59 11.15 22.03
N LEU A 15 19.46 12.06 22.48
CA LEU A 15 20.72 12.29 21.82
C LEU A 15 21.66 11.13 22.19
N PRO A 16 21.98 10.19 21.29
CA PRO A 16 23.25 9.55 21.37
C PRO A 16 24.29 10.61 20.97
N MET A 17 25.30 10.81 21.78
CA MET A 17 26.54 11.41 21.32
C MET A 17 26.89 10.70 20.01
N ALA A 18 26.69 11.36 18.87
CA ALA A 18 27.29 10.93 17.62
C ALA A 18 28.83 11.05 17.83
N ALA A 19 29.42 10.00 18.34
CA ALA A 19 30.83 9.78 18.07
C ALA A 19 30.92 9.78 16.55
N CYS A 20 31.71 10.67 15.96
CA CYS A 20 32.08 10.62 14.56
C CYS A 20 32.59 9.19 14.30
N LYS A 21 31.71 8.32 13.71
CA LYS A 21 32.20 7.04 13.20
C LYS A 21 33.28 7.38 12.17
N PRO A 22 34.43 6.71 12.18
CA PRO A 22 35.41 6.89 11.10
C PRO A 22 34.71 6.57 9.80
N LYS A 23 34.86 7.45 8.79
CA LYS A 23 34.30 7.23 7.45
C LYS A 23 34.88 5.90 6.93
N VAL A 24 34.03 4.92 6.69
CA VAL A 24 34.44 3.64 6.10
C VAL A 24 34.86 3.96 4.66
N GLU A 25 36.10 3.62 4.29
CA GLU A 25 36.52 3.73 2.90
C GLU A 25 35.70 2.77 2.04
N PRO A 26 35.13 3.21 0.90
CA PRO A 26 34.35 2.34 0.02
C PRO A 26 35.13 1.11 -0.39
N GLY A 27 34.49 -0.04 -0.40
CA GLY A 27 35.05 -1.29 -0.97
C GLY A 27 35.20 -1.20 -2.48
N ASP A 28 35.76 -2.24 -3.07
CA ASP A 28 35.83 -2.38 -4.53
C ASP A 28 34.45 -2.66 -5.11
N ALA A 29 33.79 -1.64 -5.65
CA ALA A 29 32.46 -1.72 -6.27
C ALA A 29 32.37 -2.67 -7.48
N ASN A 30 33.51 -3.19 -7.98
CA ASN A 30 33.56 -4.18 -9.05
C ASN A 30 33.76 -5.63 -8.56
N ARG A 31 33.82 -5.88 -7.27
CA ARG A 31 34.04 -7.21 -6.70
C ARG A 31 33.00 -8.22 -7.16
N TYR A 32 31.77 -7.80 -7.39
CA TYR A 32 30.67 -8.65 -7.91
C TYR A 32 31.08 -9.34 -9.26
N LYS A 33 31.88 -8.67 -10.11
CA LYS A 33 32.33 -9.25 -11.38
C LYS A 33 33.26 -10.50 -11.16
N THR A 34 34.02 -10.50 -10.08
CA THR A 34 34.78 -11.68 -9.68
C THR A 34 33.84 -12.79 -9.20
N TYR A 35 32.82 -12.42 -8.42
CA TYR A 35 31.83 -13.37 -7.90
C TYR A 35 30.89 -13.93 -8.98
N ALA A 36 30.69 -13.22 -10.09
CA ALA A 36 29.84 -13.68 -11.19
C ALA A 36 30.27 -15.08 -11.71
N ASN A 37 31.57 -15.36 -11.72
CA ASN A 37 32.15 -16.64 -12.19
C ASN A 37 32.32 -17.69 -11.08
N MET A 38 31.92 -17.43 -9.84
CA MET A 38 32.06 -18.33 -8.70
C MET A 38 30.74 -19.02 -8.36
N THR A 39 30.82 -20.23 -7.78
CA THR A 39 29.62 -20.82 -7.17
C THR A 39 29.27 -20.11 -5.88
N PRO A 40 27.98 -20.18 -5.41
CA PRO A 40 27.59 -19.60 -4.13
C PRO A 40 28.48 -20.03 -2.97
N GLU A 41 28.87 -21.31 -2.89
CA GLU A 41 29.73 -21.85 -1.84
C GLU A 41 31.18 -21.28 -1.92
N GLN A 42 31.68 -21.05 -3.11
CA GLN A 42 32.98 -20.39 -3.31
C GLN A 42 32.98 -18.94 -2.86
N ILE A 43 31.85 -18.22 -3.07
CA ILE A 43 31.68 -16.85 -2.58
C ILE A 43 31.61 -16.87 -1.05
N VAL A 44 30.74 -17.71 -0.46
CA VAL A 44 30.59 -17.88 0.99
C VAL A 44 31.90 -18.15 1.69
N ALA A 45 32.77 -18.99 1.09
CA ALA A 45 34.08 -19.29 1.66
C ALA A 45 35.05 -18.08 1.73
N GLN A 46 34.76 -16.99 1.01
CA GLN A 46 35.56 -15.76 1.03
C GLN A 46 35.00 -14.70 2.02
N LEU A 47 33.79 -14.91 2.52
CA LEU A 47 33.13 -13.94 3.41
C LEU A 47 33.52 -14.14 4.86
N THR A 48 33.71 -13.05 5.58
CA THR A 48 33.80 -13.08 7.04
C THR A 48 32.47 -13.45 7.66
N LEU A 49 32.47 -13.82 8.94
CA LEU A 49 31.22 -14.12 9.67
C LEU A 49 30.30 -12.91 9.72
N GLU A 50 30.84 -11.71 9.92
CA GLU A 50 30.11 -10.44 9.95
C GLU A 50 29.43 -10.17 8.60
N GLN A 51 30.08 -10.42 7.48
CA GLN A 51 29.52 -10.29 6.14
C GLN A 51 28.43 -11.34 5.86
N LYS A 52 28.63 -12.57 6.32
CA LYS A 52 27.63 -13.65 6.22
C LYS A 52 26.37 -13.28 7.01
N ALA A 53 26.52 -12.83 8.25
CA ALA A 53 25.39 -12.42 9.10
C ALA A 53 24.62 -11.23 8.50
N ALA A 54 25.31 -10.29 7.86
CA ALA A 54 24.68 -9.15 7.18
C ALA A 54 23.79 -9.62 6.00
N GLN A 55 24.19 -10.67 5.27
CA GLN A 55 23.35 -11.23 4.20
C GLN A 55 22.06 -11.90 4.73
N MET A 56 21.99 -12.23 6.03
CA MET A 56 20.87 -12.95 6.65
C MET A 56 19.82 -12.01 7.28
N VAL A 57 19.94 -10.70 7.12
CA VAL A 57 18.98 -9.72 7.69
C VAL A 57 18.40 -8.80 6.62
N GLN A 58 17.17 -8.35 6.87
CA GLN A 58 16.38 -7.51 5.96
C GLN A 58 15.75 -6.36 6.76
N PRO A 59 16.37 -5.15 6.78
CA PRO A 59 15.80 -3.95 7.36
C PRO A 59 14.67 -3.38 6.51
N ALA A 60 13.76 -2.62 7.16
CA ALA A 60 12.83 -1.76 6.45
C ALA A 60 13.57 -0.51 5.92
N ILE A 61 13.16 -0.02 4.75
CA ILE A 61 13.79 1.12 4.06
C ILE A 61 13.91 2.37 4.94
N TYR A 62 12.90 2.66 5.76
CA TYR A 62 12.87 3.80 6.68
C TYR A 62 13.68 3.59 7.98
N LYS A 63 14.33 2.42 8.14
CA LYS A 63 15.20 2.08 9.29
C LYS A 63 16.66 1.98 8.92
N THR A 64 17.00 2.10 7.65
CA THR A 64 18.36 2.01 7.14
C THR A 64 18.62 3.13 6.13
N SER A 65 19.86 3.30 5.74
CA SER A 65 20.30 4.30 4.79
C SER A 65 21.32 3.73 3.80
N ASN A 66 21.63 4.48 2.73
CA ASN A 66 22.71 4.13 1.82
C ASN A 66 24.06 4.03 2.55
N ASP A 67 24.28 4.83 3.60
CA ASP A 67 25.52 4.77 4.37
C ASP A 67 25.57 3.52 5.24
N ASP A 68 24.46 3.13 5.90
CA ASP A 68 24.38 1.86 6.64
C ASP A 68 24.57 0.66 5.71
N MET A 69 23.98 0.69 4.52
CA MET A 69 24.18 -0.34 3.49
C MET A 69 25.65 -0.41 3.06
N ARG A 70 26.30 0.73 2.85
CA ARG A 70 27.72 0.80 2.46
C ARG A 70 28.65 0.26 3.55
N GLU A 71 28.31 0.52 4.82
CA GLU A 71 29.07 0.04 5.97
C GLU A 71 28.93 -1.49 6.16
N ASN A 72 27.73 -2.02 6.01
CA ASN A 72 27.40 -3.37 6.45
C ASN A 72 27.13 -4.37 5.31
N GLY A 73 26.57 -3.95 4.19
CA GLY A 73 26.22 -4.81 3.06
C GLY A 73 25.09 -5.80 3.40
N TYR A 74 23.93 -5.31 3.82
CA TYR A 74 22.77 -6.15 4.14
C TYR A 74 22.30 -6.96 2.93
N GLY A 75 21.71 -8.13 3.20
CA GLY A 75 21.26 -9.04 2.16
C GLY A 75 20.10 -8.48 1.34
N SER A 76 19.23 -7.73 1.98
CA SER A 76 18.01 -7.16 1.36
C SER A 76 17.56 -5.90 2.11
N VAL A 77 16.68 -5.15 1.48
CA VAL A 77 15.86 -4.05 2.05
C VAL A 77 14.44 -4.25 1.57
N LEU A 78 13.44 -3.86 2.35
CA LEU A 78 12.03 -4.00 1.98
C LEU A 78 11.18 -2.79 2.39
N SER A 79 9.90 -2.85 2.04
CA SER A 79 8.82 -1.92 2.38
C SER A 79 8.74 -0.69 1.49
N THR A 80 7.80 0.23 1.79
CA THR A 80 7.51 1.37 0.95
C THR A 80 8.29 2.61 1.35
N ALA A 81 8.65 3.42 0.35
CA ALA A 81 9.20 4.77 0.53
C ALA A 81 8.12 5.87 0.44
N GLY A 82 6.84 5.50 0.56
CA GLY A 82 5.70 6.39 0.36
C GLY A 82 5.10 6.27 -1.05
N HIS A 83 4.28 7.24 -1.45
CA HIS A 83 3.56 7.24 -2.73
C HIS A 83 4.50 7.65 -3.87
N THR A 84 5.24 6.69 -4.39
CA THR A 84 6.41 6.88 -5.24
C THR A 84 6.16 6.31 -6.64
N ASN A 85 6.53 7.04 -7.69
CA ASN A 85 6.47 6.56 -9.08
C ASN A 85 7.69 5.69 -9.43
N ALA A 86 7.64 5.03 -10.59
CA ALA A 86 8.68 4.09 -11.00
C ALA A 86 10.08 4.75 -11.16
N GLU A 87 10.17 6.01 -11.60
CA GLU A 87 11.47 6.70 -11.75
C GLU A 87 12.10 6.98 -10.39
N GLU A 88 11.30 7.42 -9.42
CA GLU A 88 11.76 7.68 -8.06
C GLU A 88 12.14 6.38 -7.35
N TRP A 89 11.36 5.32 -7.52
CA TRP A 89 11.71 3.99 -7.05
C TRP A 89 13.07 3.51 -7.58
N ARG A 90 13.32 3.66 -8.89
CA ARG A 90 14.65 3.34 -9.46
C ARG A 90 15.76 4.08 -8.75
N LYS A 91 15.62 5.40 -8.55
CA LYS A 91 16.64 6.21 -7.87
C LYS A 91 16.93 5.71 -6.45
N ILE A 92 15.90 5.33 -5.73
CA ILE A 92 16.01 4.80 -4.36
C ILE A 92 16.74 3.45 -4.37
N VAL A 93 16.26 2.50 -5.18
CA VAL A 93 16.84 1.16 -5.25
C VAL A 93 18.28 1.19 -5.77
N ASP A 94 18.56 2.00 -6.80
CA ASP A 94 19.90 2.19 -7.34
C ASP A 94 20.86 2.78 -6.31
N GLY A 95 20.39 3.69 -5.46
CA GLY A 95 21.16 4.24 -4.36
C GLY A 95 21.62 3.17 -3.37
N PHE A 96 20.70 2.29 -2.95
CA PHE A 96 21.02 1.15 -2.09
C PHE A 96 21.90 0.13 -2.80
N GLN A 97 21.68 -0.13 -4.09
CA GLN A 97 22.49 -1.08 -4.84
C GLN A 97 23.93 -0.61 -4.99
N GLN A 98 24.14 0.65 -5.35
CA GLN A 98 25.47 1.23 -5.41
C GLN A 98 26.18 1.16 -4.05
N ALA A 99 25.49 1.48 -2.97
CA ALA A 99 26.03 1.38 -1.62
C ALA A 99 26.39 -0.07 -1.24
N SER A 100 25.56 -1.03 -1.64
CA SER A 100 25.81 -2.47 -1.42
C SER A 100 27.05 -2.95 -2.16
N LEU A 101 27.25 -2.54 -3.41
CA LEU A 101 28.44 -2.85 -4.19
C LEU A 101 29.71 -2.25 -3.58
N GLU A 102 29.61 -1.06 -2.98
CA GLU A 102 30.71 -0.38 -2.26
C GLU A 102 30.95 -0.94 -0.86
N SER A 103 30.11 -1.86 -0.37
CA SER A 103 30.25 -2.47 0.95
C SER A 103 31.48 -3.38 1.04
N PRO A 104 31.95 -3.73 2.25
CA PRO A 104 33.09 -4.67 2.41
C PRO A 104 32.88 -6.04 1.76
N SER A 105 31.64 -6.50 1.58
CA SER A 105 31.33 -7.75 0.88
C SER A 105 31.31 -7.58 -0.63
N GLY A 106 30.85 -6.44 -1.14
CA GLY A 106 30.61 -6.18 -2.56
C GLY A 106 29.55 -7.09 -3.18
N ILE A 107 28.64 -7.65 -2.36
CA ILE A 107 27.55 -8.52 -2.83
C ILE A 107 26.34 -7.63 -3.15
N PRO A 108 25.75 -7.74 -4.35
CA PRO A 108 24.50 -7.03 -4.66
C PRO A 108 23.40 -7.33 -3.64
N PHE A 109 22.65 -6.30 -3.18
CA PHE A 109 21.44 -6.54 -2.39
C PHE A 109 20.26 -6.88 -3.30
N ILE A 110 19.15 -7.30 -2.74
CA ILE A 110 17.90 -7.48 -3.46
C ILE A 110 16.80 -6.70 -2.74
N TYR A 111 16.04 -5.87 -3.47
CA TYR A 111 14.89 -5.16 -2.93
C TYR A 111 13.65 -6.05 -2.97
N GLY A 112 12.98 -6.22 -1.81
CA GLY A 112 11.76 -6.99 -1.68
C GLY A 112 10.54 -6.08 -1.43
N GLN A 113 9.39 -6.40 -2.06
CA GLN A 113 8.15 -5.65 -1.90
C GLN A 113 6.92 -6.55 -1.89
N ASP A 114 5.88 -6.12 -1.16
CA ASP A 114 4.56 -6.76 -1.11
C ASP A 114 3.70 -6.34 -2.32
N ASP A 115 4.12 -6.70 -3.51
CA ASP A 115 3.36 -6.46 -4.74
C ASP A 115 2.33 -7.57 -4.95
N VAL A 116 1.27 -7.59 -4.13
CA VAL A 116 0.34 -8.72 -4.00
C VAL A 116 -0.77 -8.72 -5.04
N HIS A 117 -1.06 -7.57 -5.67
CA HIS A 117 -2.05 -7.47 -6.76
C HIS A 117 -1.61 -6.47 -7.87
N GLY A 118 -0.41 -6.62 -8.36
CA GLY A 118 0.33 -5.70 -9.21
C GLY A 118 1.41 -5.02 -8.41
N VAL A 119 2.10 -4.04 -8.97
CA VAL A 119 3.10 -3.25 -8.23
C VAL A 119 2.38 -2.17 -7.42
N ASN A 120 1.67 -2.63 -6.42
CA ASN A 120 0.68 -1.85 -5.68
C ASN A 120 1.27 -0.73 -4.80
N TYR A 121 2.59 -0.66 -4.65
CA TYR A 121 3.29 0.47 -4.02
C TYR A 121 3.94 1.44 -5.02
N CYS A 122 3.65 1.30 -6.30
CA CYS A 122 4.06 2.24 -7.33
C CYS A 122 2.86 3.03 -7.85
N VAL A 123 2.94 4.35 -7.76
CA VAL A 123 1.88 5.24 -8.27
C VAL A 123 1.70 5.03 -9.78
N ASN A 124 0.45 4.96 -10.21
CA ASN A 124 0.05 4.75 -11.61
C ASN A 124 0.41 3.36 -12.20
N ALA A 125 0.86 2.40 -11.41
CA ALA A 125 0.96 1.01 -11.87
C ALA A 125 -0.45 0.40 -12.10
N VAL A 126 -0.51 -0.78 -12.68
CA VAL A 126 -1.77 -1.52 -12.78
C VAL A 126 -2.07 -2.22 -11.47
N TYR A 127 -3.18 -1.86 -10.83
CA TYR A 127 -3.68 -2.59 -9.66
C TYR A 127 -4.72 -3.60 -10.13
N PHE A 128 -4.34 -4.87 -10.08
CA PHE A 128 -5.22 -5.97 -10.49
C PHE A 128 -6.30 -6.25 -9.44
N PRO A 129 -7.38 -6.98 -9.79
CA PRO A 129 -8.25 -7.54 -8.77
C PRO A 129 -7.45 -8.32 -7.73
N HIS A 130 -7.83 -8.22 -6.45
CA HIS A 130 -7.25 -9.07 -5.42
C HIS A 130 -7.54 -10.55 -5.67
N ASN A 131 -6.72 -11.43 -5.10
CA ASN A 131 -6.73 -12.88 -5.40
C ASN A 131 -8.10 -13.54 -5.24
N ILE A 132 -8.96 -13.06 -4.32
CA ILE A 132 -10.32 -13.57 -4.19
C ILE A 132 -11.16 -13.38 -5.48
N GLY A 133 -10.99 -12.23 -6.14
CA GLY A 133 -11.57 -11.95 -7.45
C GLY A 133 -10.93 -12.79 -8.55
N ILE A 134 -9.61 -12.97 -8.53
CA ILE A 134 -8.89 -13.86 -9.46
C ILE A 134 -9.37 -15.31 -9.29
N GLY A 135 -9.63 -15.76 -8.04
CA GLY A 135 -10.22 -17.06 -7.74
C GLY A 135 -11.64 -17.23 -8.33
N ALA A 136 -12.44 -16.14 -8.30
CA ALA A 136 -13.76 -16.13 -8.92
C ALA A 136 -13.69 -16.17 -10.45
N ALA A 137 -12.75 -15.45 -11.06
CA ALA A 137 -12.48 -15.48 -12.50
C ALA A 137 -11.99 -16.85 -12.97
N ASN A 138 -11.16 -17.51 -12.18
CA ASN A 138 -10.60 -18.85 -12.40
C ASN A 138 -9.95 -19.04 -13.78
N ASP A 139 -9.31 -17.98 -14.29
CA ASP A 139 -8.65 -17.93 -15.60
C ASP A 139 -7.14 -18.03 -15.44
N GLU A 140 -6.59 -19.19 -15.82
CA GLU A 140 -5.16 -19.49 -15.66
C GLU A 140 -4.29 -18.64 -16.61
N GLU A 141 -4.75 -18.39 -17.85
CA GLU A 141 -3.99 -17.63 -18.84
C GLU A 141 -3.86 -16.16 -18.43
N LEU A 142 -4.96 -15.53 -18.03
CA LEU A 142 -4.93 -14.14 -17.55
C LEU A 142 -4.16 -14.00 -16.25
N THR A 143 -4.23 -14.99 -15.35
CA THR A 143 -3.44 -14.99 -14.12
C THR A 143 -1.93 -15.11 -14.41
N TYR A 144 -1.53 -15.90 -15.39
CA TYR A 144 -0.16 -15.95 -15.86
C TYR A 144 0.29 -14.60 -16.44
N LYS A 145 -0.54 -13.94 -17.27
CA LYS A 145 -0.28 -12.59 -17.81
C LYS A 145 -0.19 -11.55 -16.68
N MET A 146 -1.06 -11.61 -15.67
CA MET A 146 -0.97 -10.78 -14.46
C MET A 146 0.43 -10.88 -13.83
N GLY A 147 0.95 -12.11 -13.66
CA GLY A 147 2.32 -12.33 -13.16
C GLY A 147 3.39 -11.68 -14.05
N GLN A 148 3.26 -11.82 -15.37
CA GLN A 148 4.19 -11.20 -16.33
C GLN A 148 4.18 -9.67 -16.24
N ILE A 149 3.01 -9.07 -16.16
CA ILE A 149 2.84 -7.61 -16.07
C ILE A 149 3.40 -7.10 -14.73
N THR A 150 3.06 -7.77 -13.63
CA THR A 150 3.61 -7.43 -12.31
C THR A 150 5.14 -7.46 -12.33
N ALA A 151 5.75 -8.46 -12.98
CA ALA A 151 7.20 -8.54 -13.09
C ALA A 151 7.79 -7.42 -13.96
N ASP A 152 7.16 -7.08 -15.07
CA ASP A 152 7.65 -6.00 -15.92
C ASP A 152 7.56 -4.64 -15.22
N GLU A 153 6.45 -4.34 -14.53
CA GLU A 153 6.29 -3.09 -13.78
C GLU A 153 7.22 -3.03 -12.55
N ALA A 154 7.42 -4.14 -11.81
CA ALA A 154 8.37 -4.20 -10.71
C ALA A 154 9.82 -3.94 -11.18
N LYS A 155 10.19 -4.48 -12.33
CA LYS A 155 11.50 -4.21 -12.95
C LYS A 155 11.65 -2.74 -13.34
N LEU A 156 10.59 -2.06 -13.81
CA LEU A 156 10.64 -0.62 -14.05
C LEU A 156 10.93 0.19 -12.77
N CYS A 157 10.66 -0.37 -11.60
CA CYS A 157 11.01 0.17 -10.29
C CYS A 157 12.37 -0.33 -9.77
N HIS A 158 13.07 -1.22 -10.50
CA HIS A 158 14.26 -1.96 -10.08
C HIS A 158 14.04 -2.88 -8.86
N MET A 159 12.78 -3.19 -8.52
CA MET A 159 12.43 -4.19 -7.52
C MET A 159 12.52 -5.58 -8.12
N MET A 160 13.39 -6.42 -7.56
CA MET A 160 13.70 -7.74 -8.16
C MET A 160 13.12 -8.90 -7.35
N TRP A 161 12.43 -8.64 -6.24
CA TRP A 161 11.84 -9.67 -5.40
C TRP A 161 10.42 -9.27 -4.97
N ASN A 162 9.43 -10.04 -5.41
CA ASN A 162 8.05 -9.86 -5.05
C ASN A 162 7.62 -10.87 -3.98
N PHE A 163 7.01 -10.40 -2.87
CA PHE A 163 6.46 -11.25 -1.82
C PHE A 163 5.07 -11.77 -2.19
N SER A 164 4.97 -12.42 -3.33
CA SER A 164 3.76 -13.08 -3.83
C SER A 164 4.10 -14.31 -4.69
N PRO A 165 3.14 -15.26 -4.85
CA PRO A 165 1.74 -15.24 -4.48
C PRO A 165 1.46 -15.61 -3.02
N VAL A 166 0.30 -15.13 -2.51
CA VAL A 166 -0.31 -15.69 -1.30
C VAL A 166 -1.05 -16.98 -1.68
N VAL A 167 -0.68 -18.08 -1.05
CA VAL A 167 -1.23 -19.43 -1.36
C VAL A 167 -2.08 -19.99 -0.21
N ALA A 168 -2.55 -19.11 0.68
CA ALA A 168 -3.41 -19.45 1.81
C ALA A 168 -4.76 -19.99 1.34
N GLN A 169 -5.32 -20.97 2.07
CA GLN A 169 -6.69 -21.42 1.93
C GLN A 169 -7.59 -20.63 2.90
N SER A 170 -8.45 -19.74 2.41
CA SER A 170 -9.39 -19.02 3.28
C SER A 170 -10.61 -19.88 3.61
N VAL A 171 -10.70 -20.33 4.86
CA VAL A 171 -11.81 -21.18 5.35
C VAL A 171 -12.85 -20.41 6.16
N ASP A 172 -12.46 -19.30 6.79
CA ASP A 172 -13.33 -18.45 7.61
C ASP A 172 -13.34 -17.00 7.05
N PRO A 173 -14.48 -16.49 6.55
CA PRO A 173 -14.56 -15.15 5.98
C PRO A 173 -14.40 -14.02 7.00
N ARG A 174 -14.38 -14.32 8.33
CA ARG A 174 -14.06 -13.31 9.36
C ARG A 174 -12.59 -12.93 9.40
N TRP A 175 -11.73 -13.73 8.76
CA TRP A 175 -10.31 -13.44 8.63
C TRP A 175 -10.06 -12.25 7.70
N GLY A 176 -9.34 -11.23 8.20
CA GLY A 176 -9.08 -9.98 7.48
C GLY A 176 -8.31 -10.15 6.19
N ARG A 177 -7.50 -11.22 6.04
CA ARG A 177 -6.72 -11.52 4.84
C ARG A 177 -7.44 -12.41 3.82
N THR A 178 -8.75 -12.61 3.97
CA THR A 178 -9.55 -13.45 3.05
C THR A 178 -9.35 -13.05 1.59
N TYR A 179 -9.28 -11.76 1.29
CA TYR A 179 -9.13 -11.27 -0.09
C TYR A 179 -7.76 -11.56 -0.70
N GLU A 180 -6.73 -11.80 0.12
CA GLU A 180 -5.40 -12.17 -0.37
C GLU A 180 -5.36 -13.64 -0.86
N SER A 181 -6.34 -14.46 -0.48
CA SER A 181 -6.50 -15.86 -0.90
C SER A 181 -7.33 -15.97 -2.19
N TYR A 182 -7.02 -16.96 -3.04
CA TYR A 182 -7.86 -17.32 -4.21
C TYR A 182 -9.18 -18.02 -3.81
N GLY A 183 -9.48 -18.16 -2.53
CA GLY A 183 -10.68 -18.78 -1.98
C GLY A 183 -10.41 -19.98 -1.08
N SER A 184 -11.37 -20.92 -1.02
CA SER A 184 -11.29 -22.11 -0.16
C SER A 184 -10.96 -23.41 -0.90
N ASP A 185 -10.83 -23.37 -2.23
CA ASP A 185 -10.56 -24.53 -3.06
C ASP A 185 -9.08 -24.71 -3.36
N LEU A 186 -8.44 -25.74 -2.79
CA LEU A 186 -7.00 -25.98 -2.95
C LEU A 186 -6.58 -26.22 -4.42
N GLU A 187 -7.45 -26.77 -5.27
CA GLU A 187 -7.13 -26.96 -6.69
C GLU A 187 -7.14 -25.64 -7.45
N ILE A 188 -8.08 -24.72 -7.14
CA ILE A 188 -8.09 -23.36 -7.69
C ILE A 188 -6.85 -22.59 -7.22
N ILE A 189 -6.57 -22.61 -5.91
CA ILE A 189 -5.40 -21.95 -5.33
C ILE A 189 -4.11 -22.46 -6.00
N LYS A 190 -3.94 -23.76 -6.05
CA LYS A 190 -2.78 -24.41 -6.67
C LYS A 190 -2.63 -23.98 -8.13
N LYS A 191 -3.70 -24.06 -8.94
CA LYS A 191 -3.68 -23.74 -10.37
C LYS A 191 -3.28 -22.29 -10.61
N LEU A 192 -4.01 -21.34 -9.99
CA LEU A 192 -3.85 -19.92 -10.28
C LEU A 192 -2.56 -19.36 -9.67
N SER A 193 -2.22 -19.73 -8.44
CA SER A 193 -0.96 -19.29 -7.84
C SER A 193 0.26 -19.80 -8.60
N THR A 194 0.20 -21.03 -9.14
CA THR A 194 1.28 -21.60 -9.96
C THR A 194 1.40 -20.84 -11.30
N ALA A 195 0.29 -20.49 -11.93
CA ALA A 195 0.30 -19.68 -13.14
C ALA A 195 0.91 -18.30 -12.90
N TYR A 196 0.51 -17.62 -11.82
CA TYR A 196 1.08 -16.34 -11.43
C TYR A 196 2.58 -16.42 -11.16
N THR A 197 3.02 -17.40 -10.37
CA THR A 197 4.44 -17.65 -10.08
C THR A 197 5.26 -17.86 -11.36
N LYS A 198 4.75 -18.64 -12.32
CA LYS A 198 5.42 -18.83 -13.61
C LYS A 198 5.50 -17.51 -14.39
N GLY A 199 4.44 -16.71 -14.39
CA GLY A 199 4.45 -15.39 -15.04
C GLY A 199 5.56 -14.48 -14.48
N LEU A 200 5.72 -14.42 -13.16
CA LEU A 200 6.80 -13.68 -12.51
C LEU A 200 8.19 -14.19 -12.94
N ILE A 201 8.40 -15.49 -12.83
CA ILE A 201 9.70 -16.14 -13.08
C ILE A 201 10.10 -16.03 -14.56
N ASP A 202 9.19 -16.23 -15.49
CA ASP A 202 9.46 -16.16 -16.92
C ASP A 202 9.89 -14.76 -17.38
N LYS A 203 9.57 -13.75 -16.58
CA LYS A 203 10.02 -12.36 -16.75
C LYS A 203 11.26 -12.02 -15.92
N GLY A 204 11.81 -13.00 -15.19
CA GLY A 204 13.05 -12.87 -14.42
C GLY A 204 12.89 -12.21 -13.04
N LEU A 205 11.67 -12.12 -12.51
CA LEU A 205 11.43 -11.64 -11.15
C LEU A 205 11.49 -12.78 -10.13
N VAL A 206 12.03 -12.53 -8.95
CA VAL A 206 12.06 -13.49 -7.85
C VAL A 206 10.67 -13.52 -7.20
N ALA A 207 10.04 -14.69 -7.17
CA ALA A 207 8.74 -14.94 -6.53
C ALA A 207 8.91 -15.47 -5.10
N CYS A 208 7.88 -15.24 -4.26
CA CYS A 208 7.83 -15.69 -2.88
C CYS A 208 6.46 -16.29 -2.55
N ALA A 209 6.37 -17.62 -2.46
CA ALA A 209 5.13 -18.24 -1.97
C ALA A 209 4.97 -18.00 -0.47
N LYS A 210 3.77 -17.49 -0.06
CA LYS A 210 3.49 -17.12 1.33
C LYS A 210 2.06 -17.44 1.75
N HIS A 211 1.80 -17.62 3.04
CA HIS A 211 2.76 -17.76 4.13
C HIS A 211 2.83 -19.24 4.52
N PHE A 212 3.99 -19.81 4.58
CA PHE A 212 4.20 -21.22 4.86
C PHE A 212 4.01 -21.52 6.36
N PHE A 213 2.98 -22.24 6.72
CA PHE A 213 1.74 -22.58 6.01
C PHE A 213 0.55 -22.51 6.97
N ALA A 214 -0.65 -22.63 6.44
CA ALA A 214 -1.93 -22.72 7.16
C ALA A 214 -2.44 -21.42 7.81
N ASP A 215 -1.97 -20.24 7.36
CA ASP A 215 -2.42 -18.94 7.85
C ASP A 215 -3.94 -18.68 7.66
N GLY A 216 -4.54 -19.18 6.57
CA GLY A 216 -5.99 -19.08 6.33
C GLY A 216 -6.82 -20.20 6.99
N ASN A 217 -6.19 -21.17 7.70
CA ASN A 217 -6.84 -22.29 8.39
C ASN A 217 -6.88 -22.11 9.91
N VAL A 218 -6.56 -20.93 10.41
CA VAL A 218 -6.52 -20.63 11.84
C VAL A 218 -7.92 -20.64 12.47
N VAL A 219 -7.98 -21.04 13.72
CA VAL A 219 -9.25 -21.17 14.46
C VAL A 219 -9.66 -19.79 14.98
N TYR A 220 -10.91 -19.40 14.75
CA TYR A 220 -11.49 -18.18 15.31
C TYR A 220 -11.34 -18.13 16.84
N GLY A 221 -10.94 -16.96 17.35
CA GLY A 221 -10.65 -16.74 18.77
C GLY A 221 -9.23 -17.11 19.20
N THR A 222 -8.36 -17.51 18.27
CA THR A 222 -6.95 -17.82 18.55
C THR A 222 -5.97 -16.80 17.97
N GLY A 223 -6.48 -15.74 17.31
CA GLY A 223 -5.64 -14.70 16.70
C GLY A 223 -4.76 -13.98 17.71
N GLU A 224 -3.61 -13.51 17.26
CA GLU A 224 -2.67 -12.78 18.10
C GLU A 224 -1.75 -11.86 17.31
N GLN A 225 -1.36 -10.74 17.94
CA GLN A 225 -0.26 -9.89 17.49
C GLN A 225 0.70 -9.67 18.65
N GLY A 226 1.83 -10.37 18.62
CA GLY A 226 2.71 -10.44 19.77
C GLY A 226 1.97 -11.02 21.00
N ALA A 227 1.89 -10.25 22.08
CA ALA A 227 1.15 -10.63 23.28
C ALA A 227 -0.32 -10.16 23.26
N THR A 228 -0.78 -9.48 22.20
CA THR A 228 -2.14 -8.94 22.10
C THR A 228 -3.06 -9.98 21.44
N PRO A 229 -4.13 -10.46 22.12
CA PRO A 229 -5.12 -11.31 21.49
C PRO A 229 -5.84 -10.58 20.35
N MET A 230 -6.02 -11.27 19.21
CA MET A 230 -6.78 -10.83 18.04
C MET A 230 -7.91 -11.82 17.79
N LEU A 231 -8.82 -11.51 16.84
CA LEU A 231 -9.95 -12.40 16.57
C LEU A 231 -9.52 -13.70 15.88
N ILE A 232 -8.72 -13.61 14.83
CA ILE A 232 -8.40 -14.78 14.01
C ILE A 232 -7.01 -14.69 13.37
N ASP A 233 -6.58 -13.53 12.84
CA ASP A 233 -5.31 -13.43 12.15
C ASP A 233 -4.13 -13.84 13.04
N ARG A 234 -3.12 -14.51 12.43
CA ARG A 234 -1.92 -15.03 13.11
C ARG A 234 -2.20 -16.08 14.22
N GLY A 235 -3.39 -16.66 14.20
CA GLY A 235 -3.85 -17.63 15.21
C GLY A 235 -3.22 -19.01 15.07
N ASP A 236 -3.88 -20.01 15.66
CA ASP A 236 -3.43 -21.41 15.67
C ASP A 236 -4.28 -22.27 14.75
N ALA A 237 -3.69 -22.84 13.72
CA ALA A 237 -4.33 -23.81 12.84
C ALA A 237 -4.35 -25.19 13.51
N LYS A 238 -5.54 -25.76 13.68
CA LYS A 238 -5.75 -27.10 14.23
C LYS A 238 -6.07 -28.08 13.11
N LEU A 239 -5.04 -28.73 12.58
CA LEU A 239 -5.14 -29.55 11.38
C LEU A 239 -4.70 -31.01 11.67
N SER A 240 -5.39 -31.93 11.03
CA SER A 240 -4.97 -33.32 10.93
C SER A 240 -3.83 -33.50 9.93
N GLU A 241 -3.09 -34.60 10.00
CA GLU A 241 -2.06 -34.94 9.02
C GLU A 241 -2.57 -34.96 7.58
N SER A 242 -3.79 -35.40 7.36
CA SER A 242 -4.40 -35.43 6.03
C SER A 242 -4.58 -34.04 5.47
N GLU A 243 -5.10 -33.08 6.26
CA GLU A 243 -5.29 -31.68 5.87
C GLU A 243 -3.95 -31.00 5.65
N ILE A 244 -2.97 -31.23 6.52
CA ILE A 244 -1.59 -30.76 6.35
C ILE A 244 -1.02 -31.22 5.02
N ASN A 245 -1.15 -32.51 4.68
CA ASN A 245 -0.63 -33.06 3.44
C ASN A 245 -1.30 -32.44 2.20
N GLU A 246 -2.60 -32.12 2.26
CA GLU A 246 -3.26 -31.42 1.15
C GLU A 246 -2.74 -30.01 0.97
N LEU A 247 -2.53 -29.23 2.06
CA LEU A 247 -1.94 -27.89 1.98
C LEU A 247 -0.50 -27.92 1.45
N LEU A 248 0.30 -28.89 1.87
CA LEU A 248 1.67 -29.06 1.38
C LEU A 248 1.76 -29.33 -0.12
N LYS A 249 0.72 -29.93 -0.74
CA LYS A 249 0.68 -30.09 -2.21
C LYS A 249 0.66 -28.76 -2.97
N VAL A 250 0.05 -27.71 -2.39
CA VAL A 250 0.05 -26.37 -2.98
C VAL A 250 1.49 -25.82 -3.00
N TYR A 251 2.22 -25.95 -1.89
CA TYR A 251 3.63 -25.53 -1.84
C TYR A 251 4.53 -26.39 -2.72
N GLN A 252 4.26 -27.68 -2.84
CA GLN A 252 4.99 -28.55 -3.78
C GLN A 252 4.82 -28.05 -5.23
N ALA A 253 3.60 -27.65 -5.61
CA ALA A 253 3.37 -27.10 -6.95
C ALA A 253 4.14 -25.78 -7.18
N GLN A 254 4.29 -24.93 -6.15
CA GLN A 254 5.15 -23.73 -6.22
C GLN A 254 6.63 -24.08 -6.41
N ILE A 255 7.10 -25.08 -5.66
CA ILE A 255 8.49 -25.58 -5.78
C ILE A 255 8.74 -26.15 -7.18
N ASP A 256 7.80 -26.95 -7.68
CA ASP A 256 7.87 -27.57 -9.02
C ASP A 256 7.79 -26.49 -10.14
N ALA A 257 7.11 -25.37 -9.89
CA ALA A 257 7.10 -24.21 -10.77
C ALA A 257 8.38 -23.37 -10.71
N GLY A 258 9.27 -23.64 -9.76
CA GLY A 258 10.56 -22.97 -9.64
C GLY A 258 10.58 -21.76 -8.70
N VAL A 259 9.62 -21.64 -7.77
CA VAL A 259 9.63 -20.55 -6.79
C VAL A 259 10.98 -20.44 -6.06
N GLN A 260 11.51 -19.23 -5.96
CA GLN A 260 12.88 -19.02 -5.47
C GLN A 260 12.91 -18.69 -3.97
N THR A 261 11.81 -18.23 -3.39
CA THR A 261 11.72 -17.92 -1.97
C THR A 261 10.40 -18.39 -1.37
N ILE A 262 10.41 -18.72 -0.09
CA ILE A 262 9.21 -19.05 0.68
C ILE A 262 9.24 -18.27 1.98
N MET A 263 8.16 -17.54 2.29
CA MET A 263 7.99 -16.79 3.53
C MET A 263 7.20 -17.62 4.54
N ILE A 264 7.68 -17.66 5.79
CA ILE A 264 7.05 -18.41 6.87
C ILE A 264 5.84 -17.63 7.44
N SER A 265 4.79 -18.34 7.82
CA SER A 265 3.59 -17.75 8.41
C SER A 265 3.80 -17.28 9.86
N HIS A 266 3.15 -16.18 10.22
CA HIS A 266 3.01 -15.74 11.63
C HIS A 266 2.26 -16.76 12.51
N SER A 267 1.44 -17.60 11.90
CA SER A 267 0.51 -18.49 12.59
C SER A 267 1.23 -19.61 13.36
N SER A 268 0.48 -20.28 14.22
CA SER A 268 0.88 -21.56 14.82
C SER A 268 0.22 -22.70 14.06
N LEU A 269 0.86 -23.87 14.08
CA LEU A 269 0.28 -25.14 13.65
C LEU A 269 0.24 -26.08 14.83
N ASN A 270 -0.96 -26.48 15.25
CA ASN A 270 -1.17 -27.39 16.38
C ASN A 270 -0.42 -26.93 17.65
N GLY A 271 -0.37 -25.63 17.89
CA GLY A 271 0.24 -25.00 19.06
C GLY A 271 1.73 -24.65 18.92
N VAL A 272 2.36 -24.90 17.78
CA VAL A 272 3.77 -24.56 17.51
C VAL A 272 3.85 -23.42 16.51
N LYS A 273 4.48 -22.30 16.88
CA LYS A 273 4.72 -21.17 15.96
C LYS A 273 5.51 -21.62 14.76
N MET A 274 5.09 -21.22 13.56
CA MET A 274 5.74 -21.68 12.33
C MET A 274 7.21 -21.24 12.23
N HIS A 275 7.59 -20.08 12.76
CA HIS A 275 8.99 -19.61 12.76
C HIS A 275 9.94 -20.39 13.67
N GLU A 276 9.44 -21.27 14.51
CA GLU A 276 10.24 -22.23 15.29
C GLU A 276 9.97 -23.70 14.92
N ASN A 277 9.07 -23.94 13.97
CA ASN A 277 8.65 -25.29 13.57
C ASN A 277 9.70 -25.95 12.64
N LYS A 278 10.77 -26.41 13.25
CA LYS A 278 11.90 -27.03 12.53
C LYS A 278 11.46 -28.19 11.64
N GLU A 279 10.49 -28.98 12.07
CA GLU A 279 10.01 -30.15 11.33
C GLU A 279 9.56 -29.76 9.92
N TYR A 280 8.63 -28.81 9.81
CA TYR A 280 8.07 -28.41 8.52
C TYR A 280 9.01 -27.51 7.71
N ILE A 281 9.81 -26.66 8.37
CA ILE A 281 10.81 -25.85 7.68
C ILE A 281 11.88 -26.73 7.03
N MET A 282 12.35 -27.77 7.74
CA MET A 282 13.34 -28.70 7.18
C MET A 282 12.72 -29.66 6.16
N LYS A 283 11.41 -29.95 6.28
CA LYS A 283 10.68 -30.73 5.26
C LYS A 283 10.72 -30.04 3.89
N LEU A 284 10.54 -28.71 3.82
CA LEU A 284 10.72 -27.95 2.58
C LEU A 284 12.08 -28.22 1.91
N LYS A 285 13.16 -28.12 2.70
CA LYS A 285 14.55 -28.28 2.19
C LYS A 285 14.93 -29.71 1.85
N ASN A 286 14.57 -30.64 2.71
CA ASN A 286 15.06 -32.01 2.67
C ASN A 286 14.18 -32.97 1.87
N GLU A 287 12.85 -32.83 1.99
CA GLU A 287 11.87 -33.76 1.42
C GLU A 287 11.19 -33.21 0.17
N MET A 288 10.76 -31.96 0.21
CA MET A 288 10.07 -31.31 -0.90
C MET A 288 11.01 -30.76 -1.97
N GLY A 289 12.32 -30.77 -1.71
CA GLY A 289 13.36 -30.43 -2.70
C GLY A 289 13.54 -28.90 -2.94
N PHE A 290 13.06 -28.04 -2.05
CA PHE A 290 13.21 -26.59 -2.17
C PHE A 290 14.68 -26.15 -2.17
N LYS A 291 15.11 -25.43 -3.21
CA LYS A 291 16.50 -25.01 -3.42
C LYS A 291 16.76 -23.53 -3.20
N GLY A 292 15.69 -22.73 -3.05
CA GLY A 292 15.78 -21.32 -2.74
C GLY A 292 16.06 -21.05 -1.25
N PHE A 293 15.86 -19.81 -0.81
CA PHE A 293 15.98 -19.46 0.60
C PHE A 293 14.63 -19.22 1.28
N ILE A 294 14.61 -19.40 2.59
CA ILE A 294 13.44 -19.21 3.44
C ILE A 294 13.59 -17.89 4.19
N VAL A 295 12.59 -17.01 4.08
CA VAL A 295 12.53 -15.73 4.78
C VAL A 295 11.49 -15.80 5.91
N SER A 296 11.76 -15.11 7.04
CA SER A 296 10.74 -14.89 8.06
C SER A 296 9.69 -13.88 7.58
N ASP A 297 8.61 -13.73 8.32
CA ASP A 297 7.66 -12.62 8.13
C ASP A 297 8.02 -11.46 9.07
N TRP A 298 7.39 -10.30 8.89
CA TRP A 298 7.65 -9.02 9.55
C TRP A 298 7.67 -9.16 11.07
N GLY A 299 8.85 -9.01 11.69
CA GLY A 299 9.05 -9.08 13.13
C GLY A 299 8.58 -10.38 13.80
N SER A 300 8.36 -11.45 13.05
CA SER A 300 7.78 -12.69 13.57
C SER A 300 8.67 -13.43 14.56
N VAL A 301 9.98 -13.25 14.47
CA VAL A 301 10.91 -13.91 15.41
C VAL A 301 10.66 -13.48 16.85
N GLU A 302 10.16 -12.26 17.05
CA GLU A 302 9.78 -11.80 18.40
C GLU A 302 8.61 -12.56 19.03
N ASN A 303 7.79 -13.25 18.21
CA ASN A 303 6.53 -13.86 18.64
C ASN A 303 6.63 -15.38 18.89
N ILE A 304 7.82 -15.98 18.69
CA ILE A 304 8.03 -17.41 19.01
C ILE A 304 8.35 -17.63 20.48
N THR A 305 8.43 -18.87 20.92
CA THR A 305 8.75 -19.24 22.30
C THR A 305 10.25 -19.01 22.61
N GLY A 306 10.53 -18.40 23.76
CA GLY A 306 11.91 -18.13 24.22
C GLY A 306 11.91 -17.05 25.30
N ALA A 307 12.87 -17.13 26.25
CA ALA A 307 12.97 -16.20 27.37
C ALA A 307 13.59 -14.84 26.96
N SER A 308 14.30 -14.79 25.82
CA SER A 308 14.92 -13.58 25.29
C SER A 308 14.87 -13.53 23.77
N TYR A 309 14.99 -12.35 23.21
CA TYR A 309 15.11 -12.19 21.76
C TYR A 309 16.31 -12.96 21.19
N LYS A 310 17.43 -12.99 21.91
CA LYS A 310 18.60 -13.80 21.53
C LYS A 310 18.21 -15.27 21.33
N GLU A 311 17.52 -15.88 22.30
CA GLU A 311 17.08 -17.27 22.18
C GLU A 311 16.16 -17.50 20.98
N LYS A 312 15.27 -16.54 20.72
CA LYS A 312 14.32 -16.59 19.60
C LYS A 312 15.02 -16.53 18.24
N VAL A 313 15.96 -15.62 18.06
CA VAL A 313 16.80 -15.53 16.84
C VAL A 313 17.56 -16.84 16.61
N ILE A 314 18.26 -17.36 17.65
CA ILE A 314 19.01 -18.62 17.56
C ILE A 314 18.07 -19.77 17.18
N LYS A 315 16.90 -19.85 17.79
CA LYS A 315 15.90 -20.89 17.52
C LYS A 315 15.43 -20.85 16.08
N SER A 316 15.04 -19.68 15.57
CA SER A 316 14.55 -19.50 14.20
C SER A 316 15.61 -19.84 13.15
N VAL A 317 16.85 -19.40 13.33
CA VAL A 317 17.95 -19.74 12.44
C VAL A 317 18.23 -21.26 12.46
N ASN A 318 18.24 -21.88 13.64
CA ASN A 318 18.43 -23.32 13.79
C ASN A 318 17.21 -24.14 13.32
N ALA A 319 16.01 -23.56 13.26
CA ALA A 319 14.86 -24.18 12.63
C ALA A 319 15.01 -24.25 11.10
N GLY A 320 15.83 -23.39 10.50
CA GLY A 320 16.14 -23.45 9.07
C GLY A 320 15.80 -22.16 8.29
N ILE A 321 15.39 -21.08 8.96
CA ILE A 321 15.16 -19.77 8.31
C ILE A 321 16.50 -19.18 7.88
N ASP A 322 16.56 -18.68 6.64
CA ASP A 322 17.78 -18.21 6.01
C ASP A 322 17.95 -16.70 6.07
N MET A 323 16.85 -15.94 5.96
CA MET A 323 16.85 -14.49 6.06
C MET A 323 15.80 -14.04 7.07
N LEU A 324 16.16 -13.12 7.97
CA LEU A 324 15.30 -12.60 9.00
C LEU A 324 14.75 -11.21 8.60
N MET A 325 13.44 -11.10 8.42
CA MET A 325 12.72 -9.86 8.20
C MET A 325 12.47 -9.19 9.56
N GLU A 326 13.55 -8.81 10.22
CA GLU A 326 13.56 -8.12 11.51
C GLU A 326 13.78 -6.62 11.29
N THR A 327 12.76 -5.99 10.79
CA THR A 327 12.77 -4.66 10.18
C THR A 327 13.30 -3.54 11.08
N ASP A 328 13.03 -3.62 12.38
CA ASP A 328 13.48 -2.65 13.39
C ASP A 328 14.71 -3.12 14.17
N ARG A 329 14.87 -4.44 14.34
CA ARG A 329 15.91 -5.06 15.16
C ARG A 329 16.96 -5.83 14.37
N PHE A 330 17.10 -5.53 13.07
CA PHE A 330 17.98 -6.24 12.15
C PHE A 330 19.46 -6.21 12.60
N GLU A 331 19.94 -5.09 13.16
CA GLU A 331 21.31 -5.01 13.69
C GLU A 331 21.51 -5.87 14.94
N GLU A 332 20.53 -5.89 15.83
CA GLU A 332 20.57 -6.78 16.98
C GLU A 332 20.53 -8.24 16.56
N ALA A 333 19.67 -8.59 15.62
CA ALA A 333 19.57 -9.94 15.05
C ALA A 333 20.90 -10.35 14.39
N ARG A 334 21.51 -9.47 13.59
CA ARG A 334 22.84 -9.68 12.99
C ARG A 334 23.90 -9.95 14.03
N GLN A 335 23.98 -9.11 15.07
CA GLN A 335 24.96 -9.29 16.14
C GLN A 335 24.73 -10.59 16.93
N ILE A 336 23.48 -10.96 17.17
CA ILE A 336 23.13 -12.23 17.83
C ILE A 336 23.63 -13.42 16.99
N ILE A 337 23.43 -13.40 15.67
CA ILE A 337 23.93 -14.47 14.77
C ILE A 337 25.45 -14.59 14.90
N ILE A 338 26.20 -13.49 14.86
CA ILE A 338 27.65 -13.46 14.97
C ILE A 338 28.09 -14.08 16.30
N ASP A 339 27.51 -13.64 17.41
CA ASP A 339 27.89 -14.11 18.74
C ASP A 339 27.48 -15.58 18.95
N ALA A 340 26.32 -15.99 18.44
CA ALA A 340 25.85 -17.36 18.54
C ALA A 340 26.76 -18.36 17.76
N VAL A 341 27.30 -17.95 16.63
CA VAL A 341 28.28 -18.77 15.92
C VAL A 341 29.58 -18.87 16.69
N LYS A 342 30.10 -17.75 17.21
CA LYS A 342 31.30 -17.73 18.05
C LYS A 342 31.17 -18.60 19.32
N ASN A 343 29.94 -18.63 19.88
CA ASN A 343 29.62 -19.43 21.06
C ASN A 343 29.19 -20.88 20.72
N LYS A 344 29.11 -21.26 19.43
CA LYS A 344 28.66 -22.57 18.95
C LYS A 344 27.19 -22.87 19.25
N GLU A 345 26.35 -21.82 19.43
CA GLU A 345 24.90 -21.92 19.59
C GLU A 345 24.20 -22.06 18.20
N ILE A 346 24.85 -21.52 17.15
CA ILE A 346 24.53 -21.76 15.73
C ILE A 346 25.79 -22.35 15.08
N SER A 347 25.64 -23.35 14.24
CA SER A 347 26.82 -23.88 13.51
C SER A 347 27.18 -22.99 12.33
N GLU A 348 28.48 -22.95 12.00
CA GLU A 348 28.95 -22.20 10.83
C GLU A 348 28.40 -22.78 9.53
N GLU A 349 28.17 -24.09 9.45
CA GLU A 349 27.56 -24.78 8.31
C GLU A 349 26.11 -24.29 8.09
N ARG A 350 25.34 -24.00 9.19
CA ARG A 350 23.99 -23.45 9.07
C ARG A 350 24.00 -22.05 8.45
N VAL A 351 24.91 -21.20 8.88
CA VAL A 351 25.09 -19.86 8.31
C VAL A 351 25.57 -19.93 6.87
N ASN A 352 26.53 -20.84 6.56
CA ASN A 352 27.01 -21.04 5.21
C ASN A 352 25.89 -21.52 4.26
N ASP A 353 25.02 -22.47 4.69
CA ASP A 353 23.86 -22.91 3.91
C ASP A 353 22.88 -21.75 3.65
N ALA A 354 22.58 -20.90 4.67
CA ALA A 354 21.69 -19.76 4.51
C ALA A 354 22.23 -18.79 3.45
N VAL A 355 23.47 -18.37 3.61
CA VAL A 355 24.08 -17.36 2.74
C VAL A 355 24.29 -17.91 1.32
N ALA A 356 24.63 -19.20 1.17
CA ALA A 356 24.75 -19.82 -0.15
C ALA A 356 23.41 -19.83 -0.90
N ARG A 357 22.28 -20.10 -0.21
CA ARG A 357 20.94 -20.04 -0.79
C ARG A 357 20.56 -18.62 -1.21
N ILE A 358 20.82 -17.62 -0.37
CA ILE A 358 20.57 -16.21 -0.67
C ILE A 358 21.39 -15.77 -1.89
N ILE A 359 22.68 -16.07 -1.92
CA ILE A 359 23.56 -15.76 -3.05
C ILE A 359 23.11 -16.47 -4.32
N LYS A 360 22.70 -17.75 -4.22
CA LYS A 360 22.16 -18.49 -5.36
C LYS A 360 20.99 -17.78 -6.00
N VAL A 361 19.99 -17.37 -5.21
CA VAL A 361 18.81 -16.66 -5.73
C VAL A 361 19.19 -15.33 -6.37
N LYS A 362 20.08 -14.56 -5.77
CA LYS A 362 20.59 -13.30 -6.35
C LYS A 362 21.34 -13.54 -7.68
N LYS A 363 22.09 -14.62 -7.79
CA LYS A 363 22.76 -15.00 -9.05
C LYS A 363 21.75 -15.42 -10.12
N ASP A 364 20.79 -16.26 -9.75
CA ASP A 364 19.74 -16.72 -10.66
C ASP A 364 18.87 -15.56 -11.17
N ALA A 365 18.70 -14.50 -10.35
CA ALA A 365 18.06 -13.24 -10.72
C ALA A 365 18.92 -12.29 -11.58
N GLY A 366 20.15 -12.68 -11.91
CA GLY A 366 21.07 -11.89 -12.75
C GLY A 366 21.78 -10.72 -12.04
N LEU A 367 21.61 -10.56 -10.72
CA LEU A 367 22.16 -9.40 -9.98
C LEU A 367 23.70 -9.41 -9.91
N PHE A 368 24.36 -10.54 -10.15
CA PHE A 368 25.83 -10.62 -10.26
C PHE A 368 26.35 -10.33 -11.67
N ASP A 369 25.47 -10.35 -12.68
CA ASP A 369 25.84 -10.03 -14.07
C ASP A 369 25.56 -8.57 -14.38
N ASP A 370 24.41 -8.06 -13.93
CA ASP A 370 23.96 -6.67 -14.12
C ASP A 370 23.28 -6.13 -12.84
N PRO A 371 24.04 -5.81 -11.78
CA PRO A 371 23.45 -5.39 -10.51
C PRO A 371 22.67 -4.08 -10.57
N MET A 372 23.03 -3.18 -11.50
CA MET A 372 22.36 -1.90 -11.73
C MET A 372 21.22 -2.00 -12.74
N LEU A 373 20.88 -3.20 -13.22
CA LEU A 373 19.82 -3.48 -14.19
C LEU A 373 19.90 -2.64 -15.47
N ALA A 374 21.11 -2.21 -15.85
CA ALA A 374 21.34 -1.31 -16.99
C ALA A 374 20.97 -1.94 -18.34
N ASN A 375 21.00 -3.27 -18.45
CA ASN A 375 20.64 -4.03 -19.65
C ASN A 375 19.27 -4.72 -19.53
N MET A 376 18.52 -4.43 -18.48
CA MET A 376 17.22 -5.00 -18.24
C MET A 376 16.25 -4.66 -19.38
N LYS A 377 15.41 -5.63 -19.74
CA LYS A 377 14.38 -5.46 -20.76
C LYS A 377 13.01 -5.63 -20.13
N THR A 378 12.11 -4.72 -20.46
CA THR A 378 10.68 -4.75 -20.18
C THR A 378 9.90 -4.60 -21.46
N GLU A 379 8.66 -5.06 -21.52
CA GLU A 379 7.80 -4.89 -22.71
C GLU A 379 7.33 -3.43 -22.84
N GLN A 380 7.12 -2.76 -21.71
CA GLN A 380 6.72 -1.36 -21.65
C GLN A 380 7.83 -0.51 -21.04
N THR A 381 7.80 0.78 -21.33
CA THR A 381 8.78 1.75 -20.83
C THR A 381 8.30 2.54 -19.60
N GLU A 382 7.01 2.42 -19.29
CA GLU A 382 6.33 3.07 -18.16
C GLU A 382 5.30 2.14 -17.54
N THR A 383 4.95 2.37 -16.27
CA THR A 383 3.90 1.65 -15.56
C THR A 383 2.51 2.10 -16.01
N GLY A 384 1.50 1.25 -15.85
CA GLY A 384 0.10 1.59 -16.13
C GLY A 384 -0.22 1.71 -17.63
N SER A 385 0.52 1.04 -18.51
CA SER A 385 0.25 1.09 -19.95
C SER A 385 -1.15 0.59 -20.31
N LEU A 386 -1.73 1.10 -21.40
CA LEU A 386 -3.05 0.70 -21.88
C LEU A 386 -3.15 -0.82 -22.11
N GLU A 387 -2.09 -1.43 -22.61
CA GLU A 387 -2.04 -2.86 -22.87
C GLU A 387 -2.17 -3.66 -21.57
N TYR A 388 -1.48 -3.24 -20.51
CA TYR A 388 -1.51 -3.88 -19.21
C TYR A 388 -2.85 -3.67 -18.49
N ARG A 389 -3.43 -2.46 -18.58
CA ARG A 389 -4.75 -2.16 -18.02
C ARG A 389 -5.86 -3.00 -18.67
N LYS A 390 -5.78 -3.28 -19.98
CA LYS A 390 -6.75 -4.17 -20.65
C LYS A 390 -6.74 -5.59 -20.10
N VAL A 391 -5.59 -6.11 -19.67
CA VAL A 391 -5.53 -7.42 -19.02
C VAL A 391 -6.21 -7.37 -17.64
N ALA A 392 -5.99 -6.31 -16.88
CA ALA A 392 -6.67 -6.11 -15.59
C ALA A 392 -8.18 -5.96 -15.77
N GLU A 393 -8.62 -5.18 -16.76
CA GLU A 393 -10.03 -5.00 -17.13
C GLU A 393 -10.71 -6.35 -17.46
N GLN A 394 -10.06 -7.20 -18.27
CA GLN A 394 -10.56 -8.55 -18.57
C GLN A 394 -10.65 -9.44 -17.32
N LEU A 395 -9.69 -9.30 -16.37
CA LEU A 395 -9.76 -10.01 -15.09
C LEU A 395 -10.92 -9.49 -14.22
N VAL A 396 -11.18 -8.19 -14.22
CA VAL A 396 -12.36 -7.61 -13.55
C VAL A 396 -13.65 -8.20 -14.14
N GLU A 397 -13.84 -8.14 -15.46
CA GLU A 397 -15.03 -8.69 -16.13
C GLU A 397 -15.30 -10.14 -15.71
N LYS A 398 -14.25 -10.98 -15.72
CA LYS A 398 -14.34 -12.40 -15.39
C LYS A 398 -14.50 -12.68 -13.90
N SER A 399 -14.12 -11.74 -13.03
CA SER A 399 -14.23 -11.89 -11.57
C SER A 399 -15.64 -11.64 -11.03
N LEU A 400 -16.47 -10.91 -11.79
CA LEU A 400 -17.81 -10.53 -11.35
C LEU A 400 -18.72 -11.76 -11.21
N VAL A 401 -19.36 -11.90 -10.04
CA VAL A 401 -20.30 -13.01 -9.80
C VAL A 401 -21.72 -12.49 -9.70
N LEU A 402 -22.56 -12.87 -10.67
CA LEU A 402 -23.99 -12.56 -10.64
C LEU A 402 -24.70 -13.50 -9.66
N LEU A 403 -25.16 -12.97 -8.52
CA LEU A 403 -25.84 -13.74 -7.50
C LEU A 403 -27.36 -13.82 -7.69
N LYS A 404 -27.94 -12.79 -8.33
CA LYS A 404 -29.36 -12.63 -8.59
C LYS A 404 -29.60 -11.74 -9.79
N ASN A 405 -30.59 -12.04 -10.63
CA ASN A 405 -31.03 -11.19 -11.75
C ASN A 405 -32.52 -11.41 -12.05
N ASP A 406 -33.36 -10.88 -11.17
CA ASP A 406 -34.79 -10.98 -11.32
C ASP A 406 -35.29 -10.11 -12.48
N LYS A 407 -36.28 -10.59 -13.20
CA LYS A 407 -36.95 -9.90 -14.33
C LYS A 407 -35.98 -9.47 -15.45
N ASN A 408 -34.76 -10.04 -15.51
CA ASN A 408 -33.71 -9.64 -16.43
C ASN A 408 -33.42 -8.13 -16.38
N THR A 409 -33.24 -7.60 -15.16
CA THR A 409 -32.90 -6.20 -14.92
C THR A 409 -31.53 -5.84 -15.50
N LEU A 410 -30.61 -6.78 -15.52
CA LEU A 410 -29.35 -6.73 -16.25
C LEU A 410 -29.40 -7.61 -17.50
N PRO A 411 -28.68 -7.30 -18.59
CA PRO A 411 -27.86 -6.09 -18.76
C PRO A 411 -28.72 -4.83 -18.97
N PHE A 412 -28.16 -3.66 -18.66
CA PHE A 412 -28.84 -2.39 -18.92
C PHE A 412 -29.12 -2.22 -20.42
N LYS A 413 -30.37 -1.86 -20.75
CA LYS A 413 -30.80 -1.70 -22.14
C LYS A 413 -30.42 -0.31 -22.67
N GLN A 414 -30.30 -0.19 -23.99
CA GLN A 414 -30.14 1.14 -24.61
C GLN A 414 -31.29 2.06 -24.24
N GLY A 415 -30.98 3.31 -23.93
CA GLY A 415 -31.92 4.32 -23.47
C GLY A 415 -32.21 4.30 -21.96
N THR A 416 -31.69 3.31 -21.22
CA THR A 416 -31.90 3.24 -19.77
C THR A 416 -31.24 4.42 -19.05
N LYS A 417 -31.98 5.04 -18.14
CA LYS A 417 -31.46 6.06 -17.21
C LYS A 417 -31.07 5.39 -15.90
N VAL A 418 -29.78 5.39 -15.59
CA VAL A 418 -29.19 4.72 -14.44
C VAL A 418 -28.83 5.76 -13.39
N TYR A 419 -29.46 5.71 -12.21
CA TYR A 419 -29.05 6.50 -11.07
C TYR A 419 -28.02 5.73 -10.24
N ILE A 420 -26.82 6.29 -10.09
CA ILE A 420 -25.73 5.68 -9.33
C ILE A 420 -25.68 6.28 -7.93
N THR A 421 -25.61 5.43 -6.91
CA THR A 421 -25.58 5.83 -5.50
C THR A 421 -24.80 4.85 -4.62
N GLY A 422 -24.44 5.31 -3.41
CA GLY A 422 -23.57 4.57 -2.48
C GLY A 422 -22.10 4.93 -2.68
N SER A 423 -21.36 5.12 -1.59
CA SER A 423 -19.97 5.63 -1.64
C SER A 423 -18.99 4.69 -2.35
N ALA A 424 -19.25 3.38 -2.34
CA ALA A 424 -18.44 2.42 -3.10
C ALA A 424 -18.44 2.64 -4.62
N ALA A 425 -19.38 3.47 -5.15
CA ALA A 425 -19.43 3.78 -6.58
C ALA A 425 -18.24 4.64 -7.05
N ASN A 426 -17.76 5.55 -6.19
CA ASN A 426 -16.74 6.54 -6.54
C ASN A 426 -15.65 6.63 -5.48
N ASP A 427 -15.24 5.50 -4.92
CA ASP A 427 -14.18 5.40 -3.94
C ASP A 427 -13.10 4.42 -4.41
N GLY A 428 -11.99 4.95 -4.94
CA GLY A 428 -10.85 4.17 -5.42
C GLY A 428 -10.17 3.37 -4.31
N SER A 429 -10.18 3.87 -3.06
CA SER A 429 -9.62 3.17 -1.91
C SER A 429 -10.43 1.90 -1.59
N VAL A 430 -11.76 2.01 -1.58
CA VAL A 430 -12.67 0.87 -1.40
C VAL A 430 -12.52 -0.13 -2.55
N GLN A 431 -12.42 0.37 -3.78
CA GLN A 431 -12.31 -0.45 -4.99
C GLN A 431 -11.00 -1.23 -5.03
N CYS A 432 -9.88 -0.61 -4.67
CA CYS A 432 -8.57 -1.26 -4.67
C CYS A 432 -8.29 -2.09 -3.41
N GLY A 433 -8.88 -1.74 -2.26
CA GLY A 433 -8.67 -2.46 -1.00
C GLY A 433 -7.36 -2.12 -0.30
N GLY A 434 -7.01 -2.88 0.73
CA GLY A 434 -5.73 -2.81 1.43
C GLY A 434 -4.56 -3.21 0.52
N TRP A 435 -3.33 -2.98 0.95
CA TRP A 435 -2.12 -3.21 0.15
C TRP A 435 -2.07 -2.37 -1.14
N THR A 436 -2.67 -1.16 -1.15
CA THR A 436 -2.62 -0.25 -2.29
C THR A 436 -2.08 1.10 -1.87
N LEU A 437 -0.85 1.43 -2.29
CA LEU A 437 0.02 2.54 -1.91
C LEU A 437 0.35 2.58 -0.41
N ASP A 438 -0.63 2.43 0.46
CA ASP A 438 -0.47 2.20 1.89
C ASP A 438 -0.81 0.76 2.27
N TRP A 439 -0.17 0.25 3.33
CA TRP A 439 -0.43 -1.09 3.83
C TRP A 439 -1.90 -1.30 4.18
N ASN A 440 -2.49 -0.40 4.98
CA ASN A 440 -3.86 -0.59 5.47
C ASN A 440 -4.89 0.08 4.56
N ARG A 441 -4.71 1.36 4.25
CA ARG A 441 -5.66 2.13 3.45
C ARG A 441 -5.06 3.45 2.95
N ALA A 442 -4.92 3.62 1.65
CA ALA A 442 -4.74 4.91 1.02
C ALA A 442 -6.09 5.61 0.80
N THR A 443 -6.08 6.91 0.58
CA THR A 443 -7.30 7.65 0.18
C THR A 443 -7.47 7.59 -1.34
N THR A 444 -8.71 7.78 -1.82
CA THR A 444 -9.00 7.80 -3.26
C THR A 444 -8.17 8.84 -4.02
N SER A 445 -7.86 9.98 -3.39
CA SER A 445 -7.06 11.03 -4.02
C SER A 445 -5.58 10.67 -4.17
N GLU A 446 -5.07 9.74 -3.38
CA GLU A 446 -3.67 9.27 -3.45
C GLU A 446 -3.50 8.18 -4.51
N ILE A 447 -4.55 7.41 -4.78
CA ILE A 447 -4.52 6.30 -5.72
C ILE A 447 -4.71 6.82 -7.14
N GLN A 448 -3.61 7.00 -7.86
CA GLN A 448 -3.62 7.47 -9.24
C GLN A 448 -3.80 6.30 -10.22
N GLY A 449 -4.38 6.59 -11.39
CA GLY A 449 -4.56 5.61 -12.45
C GLY A 449 -5.74 4.65 -12.23
N VAL A 450 -6.61 4.92 -11.26
CA VAL A 450 -7.84 4.18 -11.03
C VAL A 450 -9.01 4.82 -11.79
N THR A 451 -9.80 4.00 -12.45
CA THR A 451 -11.12 4.38 -12.96
C THR A 451 -12.16 3.77 -12.03
N THR A 452 -12.90 4.59 -11.29
CA THR A 452 -13.95 4.10 -10.38
C THR A 452 -15.16 3.58 -11.15
N ILE A 453 -16.05 2.85 -10.47
CA ILE A 453 -17.30 2.35 -11.08
C ILE A 453 -18.10 3.53 -11.65
N GLN A 454 -18.30 4.59 -10.87
CA GLN A 454 -19.05 5.77 -11.32
C GLN A 454 -18.36 6.46 -12.50
N GLU A 455 -17.05 6.68 -12.45
CA GLU A 455 -16.30 7.30 -13.54
C GLU A 455 -16.38 6.49 -14.84
N ALA A 456 -16.34 5.17 -14.75
CA ALA A 456 -16.50 4.30 -15.92
C ALA A 456 -17.88 4.47 -16.56
N PHE A 457 -18.94 4.45 -15.76
CA PHE A 457 -20.30 4.67 -16.26
C PHE A 457 -20.47 6.07 -16.86
N GLU A 458 -19.98 7.13 -16.23
CA GLU A 458 -20.06 8.50 -16.75
C GLU A 458 -19.27 8.65 -18.04
N ARG A 459 -18.06 8.10 -18.11
CA ARG A 459 -17.16 8.21 -19.26
C ARG A 459 -17.71 7.52 -20.51
N TYR A 460 -18.24 6.30 -20.34
CA TYR A 460 -18.67 5.46 -21.44
C TYR A 460 -20.20 5.42 -21.64
N ALA A 461 -20.96 6.26 -20.91
CA ALA A 461 -22.45 6.29 -20.98
C ALA A 461 -22.97 6.34 -22.41
N LYS A 462 -22.37 7.19 -23.25
CA LYS A 462 -22.77 7.38 -24.66
C LYS A 462 -22.53 6.12 -25.51
N ASP A 463 -21.41 5.46 -25.28
CA ASP A 463 -21.03 4.26 -26.02
C ASP A 463 -21.92 3.07 -25.62
N TYR A 464 -22.28 2.97 -24.35
CA TYR A 464 -23.26 2.00 -23.86
C TYR A 464 -24.71 2.35 -24.28
N GLY A 465 -24.95 3.59 -24.71
CA GLY A 465 -26.27 4.07 -25.06
C GLY A 465 -27.20 4.24 -23.85
N ILE A 466 -26.66 4.64 -22.70
CA ILE A 466 -27.40 4.90 -21.46
C ILE A 466 -27.27 6.38 -21.02
N GLU A 467 -28.11 6.78 -20.10
CA GLU A 467 -28.01 8.08 -19.42
C GLU A 467 -27.64 7.84 -17.95
N VAL A 468 -26.58 8.47 -17.47
CA VAL A 468 -26.10 8.37 -16.07
C VAL A 468 -26.58 9.57 -15.27
N ILE A 469 -27.13 9.31 -14.10
CA ILE A 469 -27.62 10.30 -13.14
C ILE A 469 -26.83 10.08 -11.85
N THR A 470 -26.18 11.12 -11.33
CA THR A 470 -25.45 11.11 -10.05
C THR A 470 -25.98 12.13 -9.05
N ASP A 471 -26.75 13.15 -9.52
CA ASP A 471 -27.42 14.10 -8.62
C ASP A 471 -28.66 13.44 -7.98
N ALA A 472 -28.66 13.30 -6.65
CA ALA A 472 -29.78 12.78 -5.88
C ALA A 472 -31.11 13.53 -6.11
N LYS A 473 -31.06 14.83 -6.48
CA LYS A 473 -32.26 15.61 -6.80
C LYS A 473 -32.95 15.14 -8.09
N GLU A 474 -32.19 14.55 -8.99
CA GLU A 474 -32.64 14.05 -10.28
C GLU A 474 -32.97 12.54 -10.24
N ALA A 475 -32.66 11.84 -9.12
CA ALA A 475 -32.80 10.38 -8.96
C ALA A 475 -34.20 9.85 -9.35
N SER A 476 -35.27 10.62 -9.14
CA SER A 476 -36.63 10.24 -9.52
C SER A 476 -36.85 10.03 -11.02
N LYS A 477 -35.95 10.58 -11.88
CA LYS A 477 -36.00 10.46 -13.32
C LYS A 477 -35.39 9.13 -13.83
N ALA A 478 -34.70 8.41 -12.95
CA ALA A 478 -34.06 7.14 -13.32
C ALA A 478 -35.07 6.04 -13.61
N ASP A 479 -34.66 5.12 -14.48
CA ASP A 479 -35.39 3.87 -14.74
C ASP A 479 -34.96 2.76 -13.78
N VAL A 480 -33.69 2.78 -13.37
CA VAL A 480 -33.05 1.81 -12.50
C VAL A 480 -32.04 2.50 -11.57
N VAL A 481 -31.85 1.96 -10.37
CA VAL A 481 -30.82 2.40 -9.40
C VAL A 481 -29.66 1.40 -9.47
N LEU A 482 -28.44 1.89 -9.67
CA LEU A 482 -27.19 1.17 -9.43
C LEU A 482 -26.71 1.55 -8.02
N LEU A 483 -26.87 0.65 -7.08
CA LEU A 483 -26.49 0.81 -5.68
C LEU A 483 -25.13 0.13 -5.45
N CYS A 484 -24.10 0.91 -5.11
CA CYS A 484 -22.78 0.38 -4.80
C CYS A 484 -22.51 0.49 -3.29
N VAL A 485 -22.43 -0.67 -2.63
CA VAL A 485 -22.19 -0.81 -1.19
C VAL A 485 -20.99 -1.71 -0.94
N GLY A 486 -20.40 -1.66 0.24
CA GLY A 486 -19.23 -2.50 0.50
C GLY A 486 -18.63 -2.31 1.87
N GLU A 487 -17.41 -2.79 2.02
CA GLU A 487 -16.54 -2.59 3.17
C GLU A 487 -15.50 -1.51 2.89
N GLN A 488 -15.02 -0.83 3.93
CA GLN A 488 -13.81 0.02 3.84
C GLN A 488 -12.59 -0.84 3.53
N ALA A 489 -11.53 -0.23 2.98
CA ALA A 489 -10.24 -0.91 2.83
C ALA A 489 -9.62 -1.23 4.19
N TYR A 490 -8.94 -2.36 4.27
CA TYR A 490 -8.20 -2.83 5.46
C TYR A 490 -7.12 -3.82 5.04
N ALA A 491 -6.11 -4.02 5.91
CA ALA A 491 -5.13 -5.08 5.77
C ALA A 491 -5.01 -5.91 7.05
N GLU A 492 -4.70 -7.19 6.88
CA GLU A 492 -4.41 -8.17 7.94
C GLU A 492 -5.47 -8.17 9.06
N TRP A 493 -5.04 -8.15 10.32
CA TRP A 493 -5.93 -8.15 11.50
C TRP A 493 -6.88 -6.94 11.59
N ASN A 494 -6.59 -5.83 10.89
CA ASN A 494 -7.52 -4.71 10.82
C ASN A 494 -8.82 -5.07 10.09
N GLY A 495 -8.77 -6.13 9.29
CA GLY A 495 -9.94 -6.70 8.63
C GLY A 495 -10.63 -7.82 9.42
N ASP A 496 -10.09 -8.26 10.56
CA ASP A 496 -10.76 -9.26 11.40
C ASP A 496 -12.07 -8.71 11.97
N THR A 497 -13.17 -9.45 11.86
CA THR A 497 -14.46 -9.00 12.35
C THR A 497 -15.37 -10.14 12.80
N GLU A 498 -16.16 -9.91 13.84
CA GLU A 498 -17.27 -10.78 14.25
C GLU A 498 -18.54 -10.53 13.40
N ASP A 499 -18.66 -9.33 12.84
CA ASP A 499 -19.84 -8.90 12.09
C ASP A 499 -19.50 -8.71 10.60
N LEU A 500 -19.96 -9.65 9.80
CA LEU A 500 -19.82 -9.66 8.33
C LEU A 500 -20.94 -8.90 7.61
N SER A 501 -21.75 -8.10 8.31
CA SER A 501 -22.83 -7.35 7.67
C SER A 501 -22.33 -6.08 6.98
N LEU A 502 -23.08 -5.60 5.98
CA LEU A 502 -22.82 -4.31 5.32
C LEU A 502 -22.90 -3.10 6.28
N THR A 503 -23.45 -3.26 7.47
CA THR A 503 -23.61 -2.22 8.49
C THR A 503 -22.78 -2.48 9.73
N GLY A 504 -21.89 -3.48 9.67
CA GLY A 504 -20.93 -3.78 10.71
C GLY A 504 -19.78 -2.76 10.77
N ALA A 505 -18.84 -3.00 11.66
CA ALA A 505 -17.72 -2.06 11.92
C ALA A 505 -16.85 -1.77 10.68
N LEU A 506 -16.78 -2.70 9.74
CA LEU A 506 -16.02 -2.56 8.49
C LEU A 506 -16.89 -2.15 7.29
N GLY A 507 -18.22 -2.14 7.43
CA GLY A 507 -19.12 -1.60 6.42
C GLY A 507 -18.91 -0.09 6.22
N LEU A 508 -19.14 0.40 4.99
CA LEU A 508 -19.12 1.83 4.72
C LEU A 508 -20.22 2.55 5.51
N ALA A 509 -19.88 3.69 6.06
CA ALA A 509 -20.75 4.41 7.00
C ALA A 509 -22.10 4.80 6.42
N ASP A 510 -22.18 5.00 5.10
CA ASP A 510 -23.40 5.40 4.40
C ASP A 510 -24.18 4.22 3.78
N ASN A 511 -23.70 2.98 3.87
CA ASN A 511 -24.35 1.81 3.28
C ASN A 511 -25.84 1.77 3.59
N ARG A 512 -26.24 1.88 4.86
CA ARG A 512 -27.65 1.84 5.28
C ARG A 512 -28.46 3.00 4.69
N ASP A 513 -27.90 4.19 4.67
CA ASP A 513 -28.58 5.37 4.14
C ASP A 513 -28.75 5.29 2.62
N ALA A 514 -27.73 4.82 1.90
CA ALA A 514 -27.78 4.58 0.46
C ALA A 514 -28.83 3.51 0.10
N MET A 515 -28.86 2.39 0.82
CA MET A 515 -29.86 1.33 0.67
C MET A 515 -31.28 1.87 0.89
N ASN A 516 -31.53 2.60 1.97
CA ASN A 516 -32.82 3.18 2.29
C ASN A 516 -33.24 4.23 1.24
N ALA A 517 -32.30 5.02 0.73
CA ALA A 517 -32.57 6.03 -0.31
C ALA A 517 -32.96 5.35 -1.64
N ALA A 518 -32.23 4.30 -2.03
CA ALA A 518 -32.52 3.51 -3.22
C ALA A 518 -33.94 2.90 -3.15
N GLU A 519 -34.29 2.29 -2.03
CA GLU A 519 -35.61 1.67 -1.80
C GLU A 519 -36.77 2.70 -1.92
N LYS A 520 -36.60 3.90 -1.36
CA LYS A 520 -37.61 4.97 -1.40
C LYS A 520 -37.97 5.43 -2.81
N LEU A 521 -37.07 5.23 -3.78
CA LEU A 521 -37.33 5.59 -5.18
C LEU A 521 -38.34 4.65 -5.85
N GLY A 522 -38.53 3.43 -5.32
CA GLY A 522 -39.46 2.45 -5.87
C GLY A 522 -39.11 1.99 -7.30
N LYS A 523 -37.85 2.07 -7.66
CA LYS A 523 -37.30 1.64 -8.96
C LYS A 523 -36.63 0.27 -8.80
N PRO A 524 -36.42 -0.49 -9.90
CA PRO A 524 -35.54 -1.66 -9.85
C PRO A 524 -34.15 -1.28 -9.28
N ILE A 525 -33.59 -2.17 -8.46
CA ILE A 525 -32.29 -1.94 -7.83
C ILE A 525 -31.30 -3.02 -8.28
N VAL A 526 -30.19 -2.59 -8.84
CA VAL A 526 -29.01 -3.41 -9.13
C VAL A 526 -27.99 -3.07 -8.06
N THR A 527 -27.63 -4.05 -7.24
CA THR A 527 -26.67 -3.86 -6.15
C THR A 527 -25.31 -4.45 -6.50
N CYS A 528 -24.26 -3.62 -6.51
CA CYS A 528 -22.87 -4.01 -6.58
C CYS A 528 -22.30 -4.04 -5.16
N ILE A 529 -21.72 -5.18 -4.76
CA ILE A 529 -21.06 -5.35 -3.47
C ILE A 529 -19.55 -5.32 -3.70
N VAL A 530 -18.88 -4.30 -3.16
CA VAL A 530 -17.42 -4.12 -3.22
C VAL A 530 -16.84 -4.47 -1.86
N ALA A 531 -16.27 -5.67 -1.73
CA ALA A 531 -15.77 -6.19 -0.45
C ALA A 531 -14.72 -7.29 -0.66
N GLY A 532 -13.79 -7.39 0.28
CA GLY A 532 -12.72 -8.41 0.25
C GLY A 532 -13.16 -9.83 0.61
N ARG A 533 -14.44 -10.04 0.89
CA ARG A 533 -15.00 -11.32 1.37
C ARG A 533 -16.51 -11.40 1.13
N HIS A 534 -17.08 -12.57 1.37
CA HIS A 534 -18.52 -12.75 1.30
C HIS A 534 -19.20 -12.15 2.54
N ILE A 535 -20.06 -11.17 2.29
CA ILE A 535 -20.82 -10.44 3.30
C ILE A 535 -22.08 -11.22 3.68
N ILE A 536 -22.47 -11.22 4.95
CA ILE A 536 -23.77 -11.75 5.36
C ILE A 536 -24.86 -10.72 5.01
N ILE A 537 -25.61 -10.98 3.95
CA ILE A 537 -26.66 -10.11 3.47
C ILE A 537 -27.94 -10.39 4.27
N ASN A 538 -28.55 -9.34 4.80
CA ASN A 538 -29.86 -9.44 5.40
C ASN A 538 -30.90 -9.91 4.37
N GLU A 539 -31.72 -10.91 4.70
CA GLU A 539 -32.68 -11.52 3.78
C GLU A 539 -33.71 -10.52 3.26
N ASP A 540 -34.15 -9.57 4.09
CA ASP A 540 -35.14 -8.57 3.70
C ASP A 540 -34.53 -7.50 2.75
N ASP A 541 -33.26 -7.16 2.91
CA ASP A 541 -32.54 -6.30 1.97
C ASP A 541 -32.35 -7.03 0.64
N TYR A 542 -31.87 -8.30 0.66
CA TYR A 542 -31.68 -9.13 -0.54
C TYR A 542 -32.95 -9.29 -1.38
N LYS A 543 -34.13 -9.43 -0.73
CA LYS A 543 -35.42 -9.55 -1.42
C LYS A 543 -35.81 -8.29 -2.19
N LYS A 544 -35.36 -7.11 -1.74
CA LYS A 544 -35.70 -5.82 -2.36
C LYS A 544 -34.85 -5.50 -3.59
N TRP A 545 -33.69 -6.10 -3.72
CA TRP A 545 -32.79 -5.90 -4.85
C TRP A 545 -33.19 -6.80 -6.01
N ASP A 546 -33.31 -6.24 -7.22
CA ASP A 546 -33.68 -7.01 -8.42
C ASP A 546 -32.48 -7.76 -9.01
N SER A 547 -31.26 -7.18 -8.93
CA SER A 547 -30.03 -7.86 -9.28
C SER A 547 -28.97 -7.64 -8.22
N VAL A 548 -28.11 -8.63 -8.00
CA VAL A 548 -26.99 -8.58 -7.04
C VAL A 548 -25.73 -9.11 -7.69
N VAL A 549 -24.69 -8.29 -7.67
CA VAL A 549 -23.37 -8.58 -8.23
C VAL A 549 -22.31 -8.47 -7.14
N MET A 550 -21.54 -9.53 -6.93
CA MET A 550 -20.33 -9.48 -6.14
C MET A 550 -19.17 -9.03 -7.02
N CYS A 551 -18.59 -7.88 -6.69
CA CYS A 551 -17.49 -7.27 -7.45
C CYS A 551 -16.12 -7.59 -6.85
N TYR A 552 -16.08 -8.09 -5.61
CA TYR A 552 -14.86 -8.24 -4.81
C TYR A 552 -14.10 -6.90 -4.68
N LEU A 553 -12.78 -6.92 -4.82
CA LEU A 553 -11.91 -5.76 -4.88
C LEU A 553 -11.30 -5.71 -6.28
N PRO A 554 -11.91 -4.98 -7.22
CA PRO A 554 -11.58 -5.04 -8.65
C PRO A 554 -10.26 -4.34 -9.03
N GLY A 555 -9.64 -3.57 -8.11
CA GLY A 555 -8.41 -2.85 -8.43
C GLY A 555 -8.66 -1.59 -9.26
N SER A 556 -7.76 -1.30 -10.23
CA SER A 556 -7.77 -0.02 -10.95
C SER A 556 -8.85 0.10 -12.03
N GLU A 557 -9.46 -1.00 -12.52
CA GLU A 557 -10.23 -1.00 -13.75
C GLU A 557 -11.75 -1.16 -13.54
N GLY A 558 -12.43 -0.14 -13.00
CA GLY A 558 -13.90 -0.13 -12.84
C GLY A 558 -14.66 -0.24 -14.16
N LYS A 559 -14.00 0.02 -15.30
CA LYS A 559 -14.60 -0.17 -16.64
C LYS A 559 -15.07 -1.60 -16.85
N GLY A 560 -14.32 -2.61 -16.44
CA GLY A 560 -14.75 -4.01 -16.56
C GLY A 560 -16.10 -4.30 -15.88
N ILE A 561 -16.44 -3.58 -14.80
CA ILE A 561 -17.76 -3.69 -14.16
C ILE A 561 -18.84 -3.09 -15.08
N SER A 562 -18.61 -1.88 -15.60
CA SER A 562 -19.59 -1.21 -16.47
C SER A 562 -19.80 -1.97 -17.78
N ASP A 563 -18.76 -2.57 -18.36
CA ASP A 563 -18.87 -3.39 -19.55
C ASP A 563 -19.80 -4.58 -19.36
N VAL A 564 -19.61 -5.32 -18.28
CA VAL A 564 -20.47 -6.47 -17.98
C VAL A 564 -21.90 -6.03 -17.70
N LEU A 565 -22.10 -5.00 -16.85
CA LEU A 565 -23.46 -4.53 -16.51
C LEU A 565 -24.20 -3.92 -17.71
N CYS A 566 -23.48 -3.40 -18.69
CA CYS A 566 -24.05 -2.88 -19.96
C CYS A 566 -24.12 -3.93 -21.07
N GLY A 567 -23.70 -5.17 -20.81
CA GLY A 567 -23.81 -6.29 -21.73
C GLY A 567 -22.76 -6.33 -22.84
N CYS A 568 -21.58 -5.79 -22.60
CA CYS A 568 -20.43 -5.97 -23.49
C CYS A 568 -19.74 -7.31 -23.26
N ALA A 569 -19.81 -7.85 -22.04
CA ALA A 569 -19.39 -9.20 -21.69
C ALA A 569 -20.47 -9.90 -20.86
N ASP A 570 -20.48 -11.24 -20.84
CA ASP A 570 -21.36 -12.03 -19.95
C ASP A 570 -20.67 -12.29 -18.62
N PHE A 571 -21.45 -12.51 -17.57
CA PHE A 571 -20.95 -12.99 -16.30
C PHE A 571 -20.39 -14.41 -16.42
N SER A 572 -19.14 -14.60 -16.05
CA SER A 572 -18.49 -15.90 -16.01
C SER A 572 -17.97 -16.28 -14.64
N GLY A 573 -17.82 -15.31 -13.74
CA GLY A 573 -17.29 -15.51 -12.39
C GLY A 573 -18.13 -16.46 -11.55
N LYS A 574 -17.46 -17.23 -10.68
CA LYS A 574 -18.07 -18.19 -9.77
C LYS A 574 -17.53 -17.98 -8.37
N LEU A 575 -18.40 -18.19 -7.36
CA LEU A 575 -17.98 -18.07 -5.95
C LEU A 575 -16.78 -19.01 -5.66
N PRO A 576 -15.61 -18.48 -5.26
CA PRO A 576 -14.44 -19.28 -4.96
C PRO A 576 -14.51 -19.96 -3.57
N SER A 577 -15.50 -19.57 -2.77
CA SER A 577 -15.78 -20.10 -1.43
C SER A 577 -17.30 -20.15 -1.21
N PRO A 578 -17.81 -20.92 -0.22
CA PRO A 578 -19.22 -20.86 0.13
C PRO A 578 -19.62 -19.45 0.60
N TRP A 579 -20.83 -19.01 0.28
CA TRP A 579 -21.44 -17.78 0.82
C TRP A 579 -22.38 -18.16 1.97
N TYR A 580 -22.03 -17.76 3.18
CA TYR A 580 -22.82 -18.06 4.36
C TYR A 580 -23.97 -17.05 4.54
N GLY A 581 -25.12 -17.54 5.00
CA GLY A 581 -26.27 -16.70 5.32
C GLY A 581 -26.29 -16.19 6.76
N SER A 582 -25.46 -16.80 7.63
CA SER A 582 -25.31 -16.42 9.04
C SER A 582 -23.97 -16.91 9.60
N ILE A 583 -23.53 -16.30 10.68
CA ILE A 583 -22.23 -16.63 11.32
C ILE A 583 -22.16 -18.08 11.78
N ASP A 584 -23.27 -18.65 12.27
CA ASP A 584 -23.33 -20.03 12.76
C ASP A 584 -23.19 -21.11 11.65
N GLN A 585 -23.28 -20.70 10.39
CA GLN A 585 -23.06 -21.60 9.25
C GLN A 585 -21.57 -21.75 8.90
N ILE A 586 -20.71 -20.82 9.34
CA ILE A 586 -19.26 -20.84 9.04
C ILE A 586 -18.67 -22.16 9.54
N GLY A 587 -17.90 -22.84 8.68
CA GLY A 587 -17.29 -24.13 8.99
C GLY A 587 -18.25 -25.32 8.97
N THR A 588 -19.49 -25.13 8.50
CA THR A 588 -20.49 -26.21 8.31
C THR A 588 -20.78 -26.44 6.83
N ASP A 589 -21.55 -27.51 6.53
CA ASP A 589 -22.04 -27.77 5.16
C ASP A 589 -23.21 -26.85 4.73
N LYS A 590 -23.70 -26.00 5.65
CA LYS A 590 -24.82 -25.07 5.38
C LYS A 590 -24.28 -23.78 4.82
N CYS A 591 -24.90 -23.30 3.77
CA CYS A 591 -24.57 -21.99 3.19
C CYS A 591 -25.79 -21.42 2.46
N PHE A 592 -25.81 -20.10 2.28
CA PHE A 592 -26.80 -19.40 1.47
C PHE A 592 -26.61 -19.73 -0.01
N LEU A 593 -25.35 -19.62 -0.53
CA LEU A 593 -24.97 -20.01 -1.88
C LEU A 593 -23.72 -20.91 -1.81
N LYS A 594 -23.70 -21.93 -2.64
CA LYS A 594 -22.59 -22.89 -2.68
C LYS A 594 -21.38 -22.33 -3.41
N LYS A 595 -20.19 -22.78 -3.06
CA LYS A 595 -18.99 -22.61 -3.88
C LYS A 595 -19.30 -23.04 -5.33
N GLY A 596 -18.79 -22.27 -6.31
CA GLY A 596 -19.04 -22.47 -7.72
C GLY A 596 -20.36 -21.89 -8.23
N TYR A 597 -21.18 -21.28 -7.37
CA TYR A 597 -22.39 -20.59 -7.78
C TYR A 597 -22.04 -19.27 -8.52
N GLY A 598 -22.84 -18.94 -9.49
CA GLY A 598 -22.82 -17.71 -10.28
C GLY A 598 -23.72 -17.87 -11.50
N LEU A 599 -24.56 -16.87 -11.75
CA LEU A 599 -25.44 -16.82 -12.90
C LEU A 599 -24.71 -16.23 -14.12
N SER A 600 -25.32 -16.35 -15.29
CA SER A 600 -24.96 -15.64 -16.53
C SER A 600 -26.22 -15.02 -17.13
N TYR A 601 -26.09 -14.26 -18.20
CA TYR A 601 -27.25 -13.74 -18.94
C TYR A 601 -28.04 -14.83 -19.64
N GLY A 602 -27.47 -16.01 -19.79
CA GLY A 602 -28.15 -17.20 -20.30
C GLY A 602 -28.07 -17.39 -21.82
N ASP A 603 -28.71 -18.45 -22.26
CA ASP A 603 -28.74 -18.83 -23.70
C ASP A 603 -29.38 -17.73 -24.54
N GLY A 604 -28.71 -17.35 -25.64
CA GLY A 604 -29.14 -16.28 -26.54
C GLY A 604 -28.59 -14.89 -26.18
N PHE A 605 -27.81 -14.73 -25.11
CA PHE A 605 -27.07 -13.49 -24.89
C PHE A 605 -26.10 -13.24 -26.07
N THR A 606 -26.06 -11.99 -26.51
CA THR A 606 -25.11 -11.54 -27.53
C THR A 606 -24.46 -10.30 -27.02
N ALA A 607 -23.14 -10.38 -26.80
CA ALA A 607 -22.33 -9.26 -26.33
C ALA A 607 -22.43 -8.07 -27.28
N ARG A 608 -22.55 -6.89 -26.72
CA ARG A 608 -22.42 -5.62 -27.45
C ARG A 608 -20.97 -5.34 -27.75
N LYS A 609 -20.74 -4.42 -28.69
CA LYS A 609 -19.38 -3.92 -28.92
C LYS A 609 -18.93 -3.16 -27.65
N GLU A 610 -17.80 -3.56 -27.12
CA GLU A 610 -17.14 -2.91 -26.01
C GLU A 610 -16.60 -1.54 -26.44
N PRO A 611 -16.73 -0.48 -25.61
CA PRO A 611 -16.06 0.80 -25.82
C PRO A 611 -14.54 0.63 -25.80
N GLU A 612 -13.83 1.37 -26.64
CA GLU A 612 -12.37 1.38 -26.53
C GLU A 612 -11.94 2.01 -25.20
N THR A 613 -11.09 1.30 -24.46
CA THR A 613 -10.49 1.82 -23.23
C THR A 613 -9.61 3.00 -23.58
N VAL A 614 -9.91 4.14 -23.05
CA VAL A 614 -9.11 5.35 -23.19
C VAL A 614 -8.34 5.53 -21.90
N LEU A 615 -7.01 5.49 -21.97
CA LEU A 615 -6.23 6.08 -20.92
C LEU A 615 -6.60 7.56 -20.89
N ASP A 616 -7.16 8.04 -19.80
CA ASP A 616 -7.04 9.45 -19.55
C ASP A 616 -5.54 9.75 -19.56
N SER A 617 -5.11 10.54 -20.55
CA SER A 617 -3.82 11.26 -20.45
C SER A 617 -3.84 12.24 -19.27
N ALA A 618 -4.94 12.23 -18.57
CA ALA A 618 -5.28 12.69 -17.28
C ALA A 618 -6.20 11.65 -16.62
N SER A 619 -5.72 10.43 -16.30
CA SER A 619 -6.08 9.89 -15.00
C SER A 619 -5.45 10.93 -14.07
N LYS A 620 -6.26 11.92 -13.74
CA LYS A 620 -5.90 13.04 -12.94
C LYS A 620 -5.42 12.46 -11.63
N ALA A 621 -4.10 12.29 -11.48
CA ALA A 621 -3.53 12.76 -10.24
C ALA A 621 -4.36 14.00 -9.92
N ALA A 622 -5.00 14.06 -8.76
CA ALA A 622 -5.60 15.33 -8.34
C ALA A 622 -4.52 16.34 -8.67
N ALA A 623 -4.72 17.12 -9.74
CA ALA A 623 -3.63 17.73 -10.49
C ALA A 623 -2.79 18.41 -9.44
N HIS A 624 -1.47 18.16 -9.38
CA HIS A 624 -0.66 18.74 -8.30
C HIS A 624 -1.07 20.19 -8.23
N PRO A 625 -1.39 20.80 -7.08
CA PRO A 625 -1.99 22.13 -7.05
C PRO A 625 -1.21 23.20 -7.84
N SER A 626 0.05 22.91 -8.22
CA SER A 626 0.86 23.73 -9.13
C SER A 626 0.57 23.50 -10.63
N ASP A 627 -0.26 22.53 -11.00
CA ASP A 627 -0.54 22.23 -12.42
C ASP A 627 -1.21 23.44 -13.11
N GLY A 628 -0.78 23.71 -14.33
CA GLY A 628 -1.20 24.90 -15.09
C GLY A 628 -0.58 26.22 -14.59
N THR A 629 0.45 26.17 -13.74
CA THR A 629 1.24 27.32 -13.29
C THR A 629 2.68 27.23 -13.81
N ASN A 630 3.43 28.35 -13.70
CA ASN A 630 4.86 28.39 -13.97
C ASN A 630 5.72 28.09 -12.73
N TYR A 631 5.14 27.40 -11.74
CA TYR A 631 5.82 27.06 -10.50
C TYR A 631 7.10 26.27 -10.76
N THR A 632 8.14 26.61 -9.99
CA THR A 632 9.41 25.88 -9.94
C THR A 632 9.75 25.60 -8.48
N LYS A 633 10.01 24.32 -8.15
CA LYS A 633 10.36 23.89 -6.79
C LYS A 633 11.64 24.60 -6.30
N GLY A 634 11.64 24.97 -5.02
CA GLY A 634 12.81 25.54 -4.35
C GLY A 634 13.92 24.53 -4.13
N LEU A 635 15.13 25.03 -3.99
CA LEU A 635 16.33 24.22 -3.70
C LEU A 635 16.89 24.59 -2.33
N PHE A 636 17.23 23.58 -1.52
CA PHE A 636 17.98 23.78 -0.30
C PHE A 636 19.41 23.23 -0.47
N LYS A 637 20.39 24.12 -0.28
CA LYS A 637 21.79 23.75 -0.39
C LYS A 637 22.64 24.62 0.53
N ASP A 638 23.61 24.01 1.19
CA ASP A 638 24.60 24.70 2.04
C ASP A 638 23.96 25.63 3.10
N GLY A 639 22.83 25.21 3.69
CA GLY A 639 22.08 25.96 4.69
C GLY A 639 21.23 27.12 4.15
N VAL A 640 21.05 27.20 2.83
CA VAL A 640 20.25 28.25 2.19
C VAL A 640 19.14 27.61 1.35
N TYR A 641 17.91 27.98 1.63
CA TYR A 641 16.75 27.69 0.78
C TYR A 641 16.53 28.83 -0.23
N VAL A 642 16.34 28.46 -1.49
CA VAL A 642 16.09 29.40 -2.59
C VAL A 642 14.92 28.93 -3.43
N ASN A 643 13.88 29.73 -3.57
CA ASN A 643 12.82 29.51 -4.54
C ASN A 643 12.78 30.69 -5.52
N SER A 644 13.21 30.44 -6.75
CA SER A 644 13.31 31.46 -7.80
C SER A 644 11.96 31.99 -8.26
N TYR A 645 10.91 31.17 -8.17
CA TYR A 645 9.56 31.54 -8.57
C TYR A 645 8.93 32.56 -7.61
N SER A 646 9.01 32.35 -6.29
CA SER A 646 8.57 33.33 -5.31
C SER A 646 9.57 34.47 -5.10
N GLY A 647 10.80 34.30 -5.54
CA GLY A 647 11.92 35.22 -5.31
C GLY A 647 12.36 35.23 -3.83
N ILE A 648 12.14 34.14 -3.10
CA ILE A 648 12.56 34.00 -1.71
C ILE A 648 13.95 33.37 -1.67
N THR A 649 14.81 33.90 -0.82
CA THR A 649 16.04 33.27 -0.32
C THR A 649 15.98 33.33 1.20
N ALA A 650 16.17 32.19 1.87
CA ALA A 650 16.16 32.10 3.33
C ALA A 650 17.38 31.33 3.83
N LYS A 651 18.10 31.90 4.79
CA LYS A 651 19.17 31.23 5.50
C LYS A 651 18.57 30.40 6.65
N ILE A 652 18.56 29.09 6.49
CA ILE A 652 17.99 28.16 7.45
C ILE A 652 18.99 27.93 8.61
N PRO A 653 18.56 28.09 9.87
CA PRO A 653 19.45 27.81 11.02
C PRO A 653 19.95 26.37 10.98
N GLY A 654 21.21 26.16 11.37
CA GLY A 654 21.88 24.85 11.26
C GLY A 654 21.28 23.75 12.14
N GLU A 655 20.49 24.11 13.15
CA GLU A 655 19.73 23.20 14.00
C GLU A 655 18.43 22.68 13.35
N CYS A 656 17.92 23.38 12.32
CA CYS A 656 16.72 22.95 11.60
C CYS A 656 17.03 21.80 10.62
N LYS A 657 16.18 20.79 10.64
CA LYS A 657 16.22 19.68 9.68
C LYS A 657 15.17 19.88 8.60
N GLN A 658 15.54 19.61 7.36
CA GLN A 658 14.59 19.58 6.26
C GLN A 658 13.70 18.35 6.40
N ALA A 659 12.39 18.53 6.31
CA ALA A 659 11.43 17.46 6.24
C ALA A 659 11.54 16.71 4.89
N PRO A 660 11.43 15.39 4.87
CA PRO A 660 11.32 14.62 3.62
C PRO A 660 10.00 14.93 2.90
N GLU A 661 9.94 14.65 1.62
CA GLU A 661 8.77 14.92 0.77
C GLU A 661 7.49 14.22 1.27
N SER A 662 7.62 13.01 1.79
CA SER A 662 6.50 12.27 2.39
C SER A 662 5.86 13.01 3.56
N GLU A 663 6.68 13.62 4.44
CA GLU A 663 6.19 14.42 5.58
C GLU A 663 5.48 15.69 5.12
N LEU A 664 5.92 16.30 4.00
CA LEU A 664 5.24 17.46 3.41
C LEU A 664 3.83 17.12 2.95
N SER A 665 3.66 15.94 2.34
CA SER A 665 2.36 15.44 1.91
C SER A 665 1.47 15.07 3.11
N GLU A 666 2.03 14.38 4.11
CA GLU A 666 1.31 14.03 5.36
C GLU A 666 0.80 15.28 6.11
N ASN A 667 1.58 16.34 6.18
CA ASN A 667 1.18 17.61 6.80
C ASN A 667 -0.01 18.24 6.08
N ARG A 668 -0.01 18.24 4.74
CA ARG A 668 -1.15 18.71 3.94
C ARG A 668 -2.39 17.86 4.22
N ASP A 669 -2.26 16.56 4.17
CA ASP A 669 -3.38 15.62 4.35
C ASP A 669 -3.94 15.66 5.78
N TYR A 670 -3.08 15.87 6.77
CA TYR A 670 -3.51 16.15 8.13
C TYR A 670 -4.41 17.40 8.18
N HIS A 671 -4.02 18.50 7.52
CA HIS A 671 -4.83 19.73 7.47
C HIS A 671 -6.15 19.48 6.75
N ILE A 672 -6.14 18.80 5.59
CA ILE A 672 -7.36 18.43 4.86
C ILE A 672 -8.30 17.60 5.75
N SER A 673 -7.76 16.65 6.53
CA SER A 673 -8.53 15.81 7.46
C SER A 673 -9.21 16.58 8.59
N LYS A 674 -8.73 17.79 8.90
CA LYS A 674 -9.28 18.66 9.95
C LYS A 674 -10.32 19.65 9.43
N CYS A 675 -10.52 19.73 8.12
CA CYS A 675 -11.51 20.62 7.52
C CYS A 675 -12.93 20.17 7.82
N THR A 676 -13.75 21.06 8.35
CA THR A 676 -15.15 20.79 8.73
C THR A 676 -16.15 21.34 7.72
N ASN A 677 -15.67 22.00 6.67
CA ASN A 677 -16.53 22.57 5.61
C ASN A 677 -15.81 22.52 4.25
N ALA A 678 -16.60 22.60 3.17
CA ALA A 678 -16.09 22.49 1.80
C ALA A 678 -15.09 23.59 1.42
N LYS A 679 -15.23 24.79 1.97
CA LYS A 679 -14.36 25.94 1.68
C LYS A 679 -12.95 25.73 2.23
N ASP A 680 -12.85 25.33 3.50
CA ASP A 680 -11.54 25.00 4.10
C ASP A 680 -10.92 23.80 3.39
N LYS A 681 -11.70 22.79 3.03
CA LYS A 681 -11.21 21.62 2.29
C LYS A 681 -10.67 22.02 0.91
N ALA A 682 -11.34 22.89 0.17
CA ALA A 682 -10.85 23.38 -1.13
C ALA A 682 -9.53 24.14 -0.98
N ARG A 683 -9.41 25.04 0.02
CA ARG A 683 -8.19 25.79 0.30
C ARG A 683 -7.01 24.84 0.66
N GLU A 684 -7.19 23.94 1.62
CA GLU A 684 -6.12 23.02 2.03
C GLU A 684 -5.73 22.04 0.90
N SER A 685 -6.69 21.58 0.10
CA SER A 685 -6.40 20.76 -1.09
C SER A 685 -5.68 21.54 -2.19
N ALA A 686 -5.83 22.85 -2.26
CA ALA A 686 -5.15 23.74 -3.19
C ALA A 686 -3.77 24.20 -2.68
N THR A 687 -3.41 23.81 -1.44
CA THR A 687 -2.14 24.16 -0.79
C THR A 687 -1.15 23.01 -0.98
N PHE A 688 0.11 23.35 -1.27
CA PHE A 688 1.20 22.38 -1.31
C PHE A 688 2.45 22.96 -0.67
N TYR A 689 3.23 22.08 -0.05
CA TYR A 689 4.49 22.42 0.59
C TYR A 689 5.65 22.38 -0.42
N ASP A 690 6.42 23.44 -0.50
CA ASP A 690 7.65 23.48 -1.27
C ASP A 690 8.84 22.96 -0.45
N ALA A 691 8.90 23.35 0.82
CA ALA A 691 9.86 22.85 1.81
C ALA A 691 9.33 23.09 3.23
N SER A 692 9.78 22.27 4.18
CA SER A 692 9.60 22.47 5.60
C SER A 692 10.90 22.21 6.32
N PHE A 693 11.20 23.02 7.33
CA PHE A 693 12.40 22.95 8.14
C PHE A 693 12.01 23.06 9.60
N THR A 694 12.31 22.04 10.39
CA THR A 694 11.86 21.94 11.79
C THR A 694 13.03 21.79 12.76
N GLU A 695 12.90 22.41 13.93
CA GLU A 695 13.74 22.21 15.11
C GLU A 695 12.86 21.95 16.35
N SER A 696 13.45 21.57 17.47
CA SER A 696 12.72 21.28 18.71
C SER A 696 11.90 22.45 19.26
N MET A 697 12.21 23.69 18.88
CA MET A 697 11.62 24.91 19.42
C MET A 697 10.95 25.77 18.34
N GLY A 698 10.86 25.30 17.09
CA GLY A 698 10.24 26.06 16.01
C GLY A 698 10.50 25.51 14.61
N GLY A 699 10.13 26.27 13.59
CA GLY A 699 10.32 25.86 12.21
C GLY A 699 9.88 26.87 11.17
N PHE A 700 10.06 26.48 9.91
CA PHE A 700 9.71 27.25 8.71
C PHE A 700 9.00 26.34 7.72
N ASP A 701 7.81 26.72 7.29
CA ASP A 701 7.12 26.09 6.19
C ASP A 701 7.02 27.05 5.00
N PHE A 702 7.46 26.59 3.86
CA PHE A 702 7.34 27.29 2.59
C PHE A 702 6.25 26.58 1.78
N LYS A 703 5.15 27.29 1.55
CA LYS A 703 3.94 26.76 0.91
C LYS A 703 3.52 27.61 -0.28
N PHE A 704 2.77 27.02 -1.18
CA PHE A 704 2.05 27.70 -2.25
C PHE A 704 0.59 27.31 -2.22
N VAL A 705 -0.28 28.24 -2.59
CA VAL A 705 -1.71 28.04 -2.72
C VAL A 705 -2.14 28.36 -4.14
N ASN A 706 -2.74 27.41 -4.83
CA ASN A 706 -3.37 27.67 -6.11
C ASN A 706 -4.70 28.39 -5.88
N THR A 707 -4.72 29.70 -6.15
CA THR A 707 -5.87 30.57 -5.81
C THR A 707 -7.13 30.22 -6.60
N LYS A 708 -6.97 29.68 -7.83
CA LYS A 708 -8.11 29.23 -8.65
C LYS A 708 -8.74 27.95 -8.13
N LEU A 709 -7.94 27.05 -7.55
CA LEU A 709 -8.43 25.83 -6.94
C LEU A 709 -8.99 26.09 -5.54
N ALA A 710 -8.36 27.00 -4.78
CA ALA A 710 -8.82 27.37 -3.43
C ALA A 710 -10.17 28.09 -3.43
N ALA A 711 -10.40 28.94 -4.43
CA ALA A 711 -11.59 29.75 -4.53
C ALA A 711 -12.02 29.94 -6.00
N PRO A 712 -12.55 28.89 -6.66
CA PRO A 712 -12.85 28.90 -8.10
C PRO A 712 -13.91 29.95 -8.50
N ASP A 713 -14.78 30.28 -7.58
CA ASP A 713 -15.88 31.26 -7.80
C ASP A 713 -15.50 32.70 -7.36
N ASP A 714 -14.28 32.93 -6.87
CA ASP A 714 -13.84 34.24 -6.38
C ASP A 714 -12.55 34.74 -7.09
N PRO A 715 -12.67 35.41 -8.25
CA PRO A 715 -11.50 35.91 -8.97
C PRO A 715 -10.75 37.02 -8.21
N ALA A 716 -11.34 37.57 -7.15
CA ALA A 716 -10.72 38.57 -6.28
C ALA A 716 -10.10 37.97 -5.02
N TYR A 717 -9.83 36.65 -5.03
CA TYR A 717 -9.14 35.97 -3.92
C TYR A 717 -7.73 36.50 -3.77
N ASP A 718 -7.42 37.03 -2.59
CA ASP A 718 -6.15 37.70 -2.29
C ASP A 718 -5.59 37.25 -0.93
N GLU A 719 -4.45 37.82 -0.54
CA GLU A 719 -3.76 37.51 0.71
C GLU A 719 -4.66 37.71 1.95
N ASN A 720 -5.50 38.76 1.93
CA ASN A 720 -6.33 39.12 3.07
C ASN A 720 -7.44 38.08 3.25
N LYS A 721 -8.09 37.68 2.16
CA LYS A 721 -9.12 36.63 2.19
C LYS A 721 -8.54 35.30 2.62
N TYR A 722 -7.38 34.91 2.07
CA TYR A 722 -6.69 33.72 2.49
C TYR A 722 -6.41 33.73 3.99
N LEU A 723 -5.81 34.80 4.52
CA LEU A 723 -5.45 34.88 5.92
C LEU A 723 -6.67 34.93 6.85
N ASP A 724 -7.79 35.54 6.44
CA ASP A 724 -9.05 35.51 7.20
C ASP A 724 -9.60 34.09 7.36
N GLU A 725 -9.55 33.32 6.28
CA GLU A 725 -10.01 31.94 6.26
C GLU A 725 -9.05 31.01 7.01
N TYR A 726 -7.77 31.10 6.72
CA TYR A 726 -6.75 30.28 7.36
C TYR A 726 -6.63 30.56 8.86
N GLY A 727 -6.75 31.84 9.28
CA GLY A 727 -6.79 32.21 10.68
C GLY A 727 -7.99 31.63 11.43
N THR A 728 -9.14 31.48 10.75
CA THR A 728 -10.33 30.81 11.30
C THR A 728 -10.08 29.30 11.44
N PHE A 729 -9.46 28.70 10.44
CA PHE A 729 -9.07 27.28 10.43
C PHE A 729 -8.07 26.97 11.54
N VAL A 730 -7.00 27.78 11.72
CA VAL A 730 -6.02 27.63 12.80
C VAL A 730 -6.68 27.61 14.17
N LYS A 731 -7.64 28.52 14.43
CA LYS A 731 -8.41 28.48 15.68
C LYS A 731 -9.22 27.20 15.82
N GLY A 732 -9.72 26.66 14.73
CA GLY A 732 -10.46 25.39 14.66
C GLY A 732 -9.62 24.18 15.00
N LEU A 733 -8.36 24.13 14.54
CA LEU A 733 -7.43 23.03 14.79
C LEU A 733 -7.20 22.73 16.27
N TYR A 734 -7.20 23.77 17.10
CA TYR A 734 -6.93 23.66 18.54
C TYR A 734 -8.19 23.62 19.39
N LYS A 735 -9.38 23.62 18.79
CA LYS A 735 -10.64 23.53 19.53
C LYS A 735 -10.75 22.18 20.27
N GLY A 736 -10.94 22.25 21.57
CA GLY A 736 -11.02 21.06 22.44
C GLY A 736 -9.68 20.61 23.04
N PHE A 737 -8.60 21.27 22.70
CA PHE A 737 -7.31 21.09 23.38
C PHE A 737 -7.15 22.12 24.50
N PRO A 738 -6.33 21.86 25.55
CA PRO A 738 -6.03 22.82 26.61
C PRO A 738 -5.02 23.88 26.13
N ILE A 739 -5.30 24.47 24.98
CA ILE A 739 -4.47 25.49 24.29
C ILE A 739 -5.37 26.69 24.00
N THR A 740 -4.90 27.87 24.39
CA THR A 740 -5.53 29.15 24.06
C THR A 740 -4.89 29.73 22.82
N VAL A 741 -5.66 29.92 21.75
CA VAL A 741 -5.22 30.57 20.52
C VAL A 741 -5.64 32.04 20.56
N GLU A 742 -4.68 32.94 20.51
CA GLU A 742 -4.93 34.40 20.51
C GLU A 742 -4.40 35.02 19.21
N TYR A 743 -5.25 35.72 18.49
CA TYR A 743 -4.87 36.51 17.31
C TYR A 743 -4.28 37.86 17.76
N LYS A 744 -3.06 38.17 17.31
CA LYS A 744 -2.33 39.37 17.72
C LYS A 744 -2.45 40.55 16.74
N GLY A 745 -2.88 40.29 15.51
CA GLY A 745 -3.12 41.31 14.50
C GLY A 745 -2.53 40.99 13.14
N ARG A 746 -2.90 41.86 12.18
CA ARG A 746 -2.40 41.84 10.78
C ARG A 746 -1.58 43.07 10.49
N ASP A 747 -0.46 42.89 9.83
CA ASP A 747 0.39 43.99 9.38
C ASP A 747 1.13 43.65 8.06
N LYS A 748 1.97 44.55 7.58
CA LYS A 748 2.87 44.32 6.46
C LYS A 748 4.24 43.98 6.95
N ALA A 749 4.85 42.95 6.34
CA ALA A 749 6.21 42.50 6.62
C ALA A 749 7.01 42.35 5.32
N VAL A 750 8.34 42.31 5.43
CA VAL A 750 9.23 42.14 4.28
C VAL A 750 10.09 40.92 4.45
N LEU A 751 9.94 39.96 3.54
CA LEU A 751 10.80 38.78 3.46
C LEU A 751 11.63 38.84 2.17
N GLY A 752 12.97 38.88 2.29
CA GLY A 752 13.87 38.93 1.15
C GLY A 752 13.60 40.11 0.19
N GLY A 753 13.31 41.29 0.71
CA GLY A 753 12.98 42.48 -0.09
C GLY A 753 11.59 42.44 -0.74
N LYS A 754 10.74 41.48 -0.43
CA LYS A 754 9.37 41.32 -0.92
C LYS A 754 8.35 41.65 0.15
N GLU A 755 7.34 42.49 -0.17
CA GLU A 755 6.24 42.79 0.77
C GLU A 755 5.25 41.62 0.87
N TYR A 756 4.91 41.24 2.10
CA TYR A 756 3.91 40.24 2.47
C TYR A 756 2.87 40.87 3.42
N VAL A 757 1.67 40.32 3.43
CA VAL A 757 0.70 40.53 4.52
C VAL A 757 0.97 39.45 5.55
N ARG A 758 1.10 39.85 6.83
CA ARG A 758 1.40 38.93 7.93
C ARG A 758 0.30 38.91 8.95
N ASP A 759 -0.17 37.69 9.31
CA ASP A 759 -0.97 37.46 10.53
C ASP A 759 -0.12 36.84 11.64
N THR A 760 -0.33 37.26 12.87
CA THR A 760 0.37 36.75 14.03
C THR A 760 -0.60 36.14 15.03
N PHE A 761 -0.30 34.92 15.50
CA PHE A 761 -1.01 34.17 16.53
C PHE A 761 -0.10 33.77 17.66
N THR A 762 -0.65 33.63 18.86
CA THR A 762 0.02 32.96 19.96
C THR A 762 -0.84 31.81 20.47
N LEU A 763 -0.18 30.67 20.69
CA LEU A 763 -0.73 29.44 21.22
C LEU A 763 -0.17 29.22 22.61
N SER A 764 -0.98 29.38 23.64
CA SER A 764 -0.56 29.24 25.05
C SER A 764 -1.15 27.99 25.67
N GLY A 765 -0.30 27.13 26.23
CA GLY A 765 -0.65 25.89 26.90
C GLY A 765 0.29 25.61 28.10
N ASN A 766 0.19 24.39 28.64
CA ASN A 766 0.98 23.99 29.82
C ASN A 766 2.50 23.99 29.56
N GLU A 767 2.94 23.89 28.32
CA GLU A 767 4.35 23.83 27.92
C GLU A 767 4.95 25.17 27.53
N GLY A 768 4.15 26.24 27.57
CA GLY A 768 4.57 27.59 27.23
C GLY A 768 3.71 28.24 26.18
N THR A 769 4.26 29.30 25.57
CA THR A 769 3.62 30.03 24.49
C THR A 769 4.44 29.92 23.23
N GLN A 770 3.80 29.39 22.17
CA GLN A 770 4.33 29.38 20.81
C GLN A 770 3.80 30.62 20.07
N THR A 771 4.63 31.28 19.27
CA THR A 771 4.22 32.28 18.32
C THR A 771 4.22 31.70 16.93
N ILE A 772 3.20 31.99 16.13
CA ILE A 772 3.08 31.61 14.71
C ILE A 772 2.84 32.89 13.91
N CYS A 773 3.68 33.11 12.91
CA CYS A 773 3.51 34.16 11.91
C CYS A 773 3.24 33.53 10.54
N ILE A 774 2.17 33.95 9.89
CA ILE A 774 1.75 33.49 8.57
C ILE A 774 1.86 34.64 7.59
N TYR A 775 2.75 34.52 6.64
CA TYR A 775 3.04 35.53 5.63
C TYR A 775 2.41 35.09 4.31
N ALA A 776 1.57 35.91 3.69
CA ALA A 776 0.95 35.61 2.42
C ALA A 776 1.26 36.69 1.40
N ARG A 777 1.57 36.32 0.17
CA ARG A 777 1.81 37.22 -0.97
C ARG A 777 1.32 36.57 -2.26
N LYS A 778 0.37 37.20 -2.95
CA LYS A 778 -0.05 36.78 -4.29
C LYS A 778 1.10 37.04 -5.28
N LEU A 779 1.46 36.02 -6.05
CA LEU A 779 2.57 36.06 -7.01
C LEU A 779 2.06 36.42 -8.41
N ASP A 780 0.97 35.78 -8.80
CA ASP A 780 0.29 35.97 -10.08
C ASP A 780 -1.21 35.61 -9.94
N ASP A 781 -1.92 35.47 -11.06
CA ASP A 781 -3.36 35.14 -11.04
C ASP A 781 -3.67 33.75 -10.53
N ASN A 782 -2.70 32.85 -10.41
CA ASN A 782 -2.88 31.45 -10.10
C ASN A 782 -2.27 31.03 -8.76
N LEU A 783 -1.16 31.64 -8.33
CA LEU A 783 -0.42 31.21 -7.14
C LEU A 783 -0.19 32.32 -6.13
N MET A 784 -0.26 31.92 -4.87
CA MET A 784 0.09 32.73 -3.70
C MET A 784 1.22 32.00 -2.95
N SER A 785 2.30 32.73 -2.62
CA SER A 785 3.34 32.26 -1.73
C SER A 785 2.92 32.45 -0.29
N VAL A 786 3.03 31.40 0.52
CA VAL A 786 2.76 31.42 1.96
C VAL A 786 4.01 30.93 2.68
N VAL A 787 4.49 31.72 3.65
CA VAL A 787 5.56 31.34 4.55
C VAL A 787 4.99 31.31 5.96
N GLU A 788 5.20 30.19 6.67
CA GLU A 788 4.79 30.06 8.05
C GLU A 788 6.03 29.89 8.91
N ILE A 789 6.16 30.72 9.94
CA ILE A 789 7.27 30.71 10.89
C ILE A 789 6.68 30.55 12.28
N TYR A 790 7.15 29.55 13.02
CA TYR A 790 6.65 29.27 14.36
C TYR A 790 7.80 28.96 15.34
N TRP A 791 7.68 29.46 16.54
CA TRP A 791 8.75 29.31 17.55
C TRP A 791 8.22 29.41 18.99
N PHE A 792 8.99 28.90 19.92
CA PHE A 792 8.82 29.11 21.36
C PHE A 792 9.87 30.09 21.89
N GLY A 793 9.53 30.85 22.93
CA GLY A 793 10.49 31.69 23.67
C GLY A 793 10.44 33.17 23.29
N LYS A 794 11.58 33.86 23.42
CA LYS A 794 11.65 35.35 23.45
C LYS A 794 12.06 35.98 22.12
N LYS A 795 12.39 35.21 21.09
CA LYS A 795 12.67 35.76 19.76
C LYS A 795 11.43 36.46 19.21
N THR A 796 11.63 37.42 18.33
CA THR A 796 10.54 38.15 17.66
C THR A 796 10.42 37.75 16.19
N ALA A 797 9.34 38.15 15.53
CA ALA A 797 9.17 37.92 14.09
C ALA A 797 10.34 38.54 13.31
N GLU A 798 10.79 39.74 13.67
CA GLU A 798 11.89 40.44 13.03
C GLU A 798 13.24 39.73 13.15
N ASP A 799 13.44 38.90 14.20
CA ASP A 799 14.65 38.08 14.33
C ASP A 799 14.71 36.97 13.27
N TYR A 800 13.55 36.41 12.90
CA TYR A 800 13.44 35.41 11.84
C TYR A 800 13.38 36.05 10.44
N GLU A 801 12.74 37.22 10.29
CA GLU A 801 12.67 37.94 9.01
C GLU A 801 14.06 38.35 8.48
N LYS A 802 15.03 38.60 9.36
CA LYS A 802 16.44 38.86 9.00
C LYS A 802 17.15 37.67 8.34
N LEU A 803 16.60 36.48 8.43
CA LEU A 803 17.15 35.30 7.77
C LEU A 803 16.85 35.28 6.27
N PHE A 804 15.93 36.13 5.81
CA PHE A 804 15.55 36.25 4.39
C PHE A 804 16.36 37.33 3.72
N GLY A 805 17.09 36.94 2.65
CA GLY A 805 17.97 37.80 1.90
C GLY A 805 17.58 38.02 0.46
#